data_30919c54b72e1b09d830acc692aebe24
#
_entry.id   30919c54b72e1b09d830acc692aebe24
#
_cell.length_a   1.000
_cell.length_b   1.000
_cell.length_c   1.000
_cell.angle_alpha   90.00
_cell.angle_beta   90.00
_cell.angle_gamma   90.00
#
_symmetry.space_group_name_H-M   'P 1'
#
loop_
_entity.id
_entity.type
_entity.pdbx_description
1 polymer ?
#
loop_
_entity_poly.entity_id
_entity_poly.type
_entity_poly.pdbx_seq_one_letter_code
_entity_poly.pdbx_strand_id
1 'polypeptide(L)'
;MKNLTGSQIRSMFLQFFKEEKGHTVEPSASLVPHDDPSLLWINSGVATLKKYFDGRVVPENPRITNAQKSIRTNDIENVGKTARHHTFFEMLGNFSIGEYFKNEAIEWAWEFLTDQKWMGFDPELLSVTVHPEDNEAYEIWNKTIGIPEERIIRLEGNFWDIGEGPSGPNTEIFYDRGPEYGDDPNDPELYPGGENERYLEVWNLVFSQFNHNPDGTYTPLPKKNIDTGMGLERMASVVQNVPTNFDTDLFIPIIRATEEISGEKYGVNKETDVAFKVIADHIRTVAFAVGDGALPSNEGRGYVLRRLLRRAVRYAKQININRPFMFELVPVVGEIMNDFYPEVKEKTEFVQKVIKNEEERFHETLHDGLTILASVIKKEKEKGSDTISGADVFRLYDTYGFPVELTEEYAEEEGMKVDHEGFEVEMEQQRERARAARHDVDSMQVQSGVLRDVKVESQFVGYDQLETSSTVAAIVKNGELIDQASAGEEVQVILDVTPFYAESGGQIADHGVMDGAGVSLFVKDVQKAPNGQNLHQVVVKSGTLKTNQQVTAKVDADNRVKIIKNHTATHLLHQALKDVLGEHVNQAGSLVEPDRLRFDFSHFGQIKPEELEQIEKIVNEKIWRNIEVNISLKPIAEAKAMGAMALFGEKYGNIVRVVQVGDYSLELCGGCHVPNTSVIGLFKIASEGGIGAGTRRIEAVTGEAAYKSLNDQVGLLKEAADKLKSNPKDIVTRIDSLMSEMKQLQRENESLAAKLGNIEAGNLVSQAKEIDGVTVLAVKVQAADMNNLRNMADDLRQKLGSVILVLGSAHEGKVNLIAAVTKDLIDKGYHAGKLIKEVATRCGGGGGGRPDMAQAGGKDPEKLDSALQFVEEWVKSV
;
A
#
# COMPACT_ATOMS: atom_id res chain seq x y z
N MET A 1 17.95 12.73 -42.53
CA MET A 1 17.08 12.20 -41.49
C MET A 1 15.87 13.13 -41.32
N LYS A 2 14.65 12.63 -41.16
CA LYS A 2 13.43 13.43 -40.89
C LYS A 2 13.43 13.80 -39.42
N ASN A 3 13.00 15.01 -39.08
CA ASN A 3 12.74 15.37 -37.67
C ASN A 3 11.29 14.98 -37.34
N LEU A 4 11.12 13.89 -36.58
CA LEU A 4 9.82 13.30 -36.26
C LEU A 4 9.59 13.34 -34.74
N THR A 5 8.33 13.58 -34.35
CA THR A 5 7.92 13.40 -32.95
C THR A 5 7.77 11.92 -32.59
N GLY A 6 7.78 11.58 -31.31
CA GLY A 6 7.50 10.23 -30.84
C GLY A 6 6.17 9.68 -31.37
N SER A 7 5.11 10.50 -31.37
CA SER A 7 3.81 10.15 -31.92
C SER A 7 3.86 9.83 -33.43
N GLN A 8 4.63 10.61 -34.19
CA GLN A 8 4.81 10.36 -35.63
C GLN A 8 5.60 9.09 -35.90
N ILE A 9 6.66 8.79 -35.12
CA ILE A 9 7.45 7.55 -35.23
C ILE A 9 6.55 6.34 -34.98
N ARG A 10 5.78 6.36 -33.89
CA ARG A 10 4.81 5.31 -33.55
C ARG A 10 3.81 5.08 -34.68
N SER A 11 3.19 6.14 -35.16
CA SER A 11 2.19 6.07 -36.23
C SER A 11 2.82 5.53 -37.53
N MET A 12 4.01 5.97 -37.87
CA MET A 12 4.75 5.52 -39.07
C MET A 12 5.10 4.03 -39.02
N PHE A 13 5.54 3.52 -37.85
CA PHE A 13 5.81 2.11 -37.64
C PHE A 13 4.57 1.24 -37.83
N LEU A 14 3.47 1.61 -37.17
CA LEU A 14 2.22 0.85 -37.26
C LEU A 14 1.64 0.92 -38.68
N GLN A 15 1.76 2.06 -39.37
CA GLN A 15 1.33 2.22 -40.73
C GLN A 15 2.16 1.36 -41.71
N PHE A 16 3.49 1.33 -41.57
CA PHE A 16 4.36 0.49 -42.38
C PHE A 16 3.96 -0.98 -42.33
N PHE A 17 3.85 -1.52 -41.12
CA PHE A 17 3.51 -2.93 -40.95
C PHE A 17 2.06 -3.24 -41.36
N LYS A 18 1.12 -2.34 -41.09
CA LYS A 18 -0.29 -2.50 -41.47
C LYS A 18 -0.49 -2.44 -42.97
N GLU A 19 -0.03 -1.36 -43.62
CA GLU A 19 -0.37 -1.06 -45.00
C GLU A 19 0.56 -1.75 -46.00
N GLU A 20 1.88 -1.80 -45.72
CA GLU A 20 2.85 -2.38 -46.64
C GLU A 20 3.07 -3.88 -46.40
N LYS A 21 2.95 -4.36 -45.15
CA LYS A 21 3.27 -5.75 -44.80
C LYS A 21 2.06 -6.56 -44.34
N GLY A 22 0.84 -5.97 -44.31
CA GLY A 22 -0.41 -6.66 -44.09
C GLY A 22 -0.64 -7.17 -42.66
N HIS A 23 -0.06 -6.48 -41.65
CA HIS A 23 -0.25 -6.83 -40.25
C HIS A 23 -1.56 -6.27 -39.68
N THR A 24 -2.13 -7.00 -38.75
CA THR A 24 -3.22 -6.45 -37.91
C THR A 24 -2.61 -5.68 -36.76
N VAL A 25 -3.11 -4.46 -36.53
CA VAL A 25 -2.71 -3.65 -35.38
C VAL A 25 -3.48 -4.10 -34.15
N GLU A 26 -2.80 -4.68 -33.17
CA GLU A 26 -3.36 -4.97 -31.85
C GLU A 26 -3.22 -3.74 -30.94
N PRO A 27 -4.26 -3.36 -30.19
CA PRO A 27 -4.16 -2.25 -29.24
C PRO A 27 -3.18 -2.59 -28.10
N SER A 28 -2.60 -1.55 -27.50
CA SER A 28 -1.78 -1.73 -26.31
C SER A 28 -2.60 -2.31 -25.17
N ALA A 29 -2.12 -3.36 -24.55
CA ALA A 29 -2.74 -3.91 -23.35
C ALA A 29 -2.45 -3.03 -22.12
N SER A 30 -3.23 -3.23 -21.06
CA SER A 30 -2.94 -2.65 -19.74
C SER A 30 -1.55 -3.10 -19.26
N LEU A 31 -0.87 -2.21 -18.53
CA LEU A 31 0.39 -2.53 -17.83
C LEU A 31 0.21 -3.60 -16.76
N VAL A 32 -1.02 -3.73 -16.23
CA VAL A 32 -1.39 -4.76 -15.25
C VAL A 32 -1.78 -6.04 -16.00
N PRO A 33 -0.99 -7.12 -15.93
CA PRO A 33 -1.34 -8.39 -16.58
C PRO A 33 -2.58 -8.99 -15.93
N HIS A 34 -3.58 -9.37 -16.76
CA HIS A 34 -4.83 -9.98 -16.29
C HIS A 34 -4.79 -11.51 -16.28
N ASP A 35 -4.05 -12.12 -17.21
CA ASP A 35 -4.08 -13.56 -17.44
C ASP A 35 -2.73 -14.27 -17.21
N ASP A 36 -1.70 -13.54 -16.73
CA ASP A 36 -0.37 -14.08 -16.47
C ASP A 36 0.12 -13.74 -15.05
N PRO A 37 -0.03 -14.64 -14.08
CA PRO A 37 0.42 -14.40 -12.71
C PRO A 37 1.94 -14.42 -12.55
N SER A 38 2.70 -14.86 -13.57
CA SER A 38 4.17 -14.88 -13.56
C SER A 38 4.77 -13.49 -13.76
N LEU A 39 4.01 -12.55 -14.33
CA LEU A 39 4.45 -11.20 -14.63
C LEU A 39 3.92 -10.19 -13.58
N LEU A 40 4.82 -9.41 -13.03
CA LEU A 40 4.44 -8.27 -12.19
C LEU A 40 3.84 -7.14 -13.06
N TRP A 41 4.47 -6.85 -14.18
CA TRP A 41 4.09 -5.86 -15.16
C TRP A 41 4.21 -6.40 -16.58
N ILE A 42 3.43 -5.87 -17.52
CA ILE A 42 3.70 -6.07 -18.94
C ILE A 42 5.01 -5.36 -19.25
N ASN A 43 6.00 -6.11 -19.73
CA ASN A 43 7.38 -5.69 -19.90
C ASN A 43 7.91 -5.76 -21.35
N SER A 44 7.06 -6.19 -22.28
CA SER A 44 7.39 -6.31 -23.72
C SER A 44 6.12 -6.43 -24.56
N GLY A 45 6.27 -6.23 -25.87
CA GLY A 45 5.19 -6.39 -26.83
C GLY A 45 4.65 -7.82 -26.91
N VAL A 46 5.54 -8.81 -26.87
CA VAL A 46 5.16 -10.23 -26.94
C VAL A 46 4.45 -10.73 -25.68
N ALA A 47 4.66 -10.10 -24.53
CA ALA A 47 4.06 -10.53 -23.28
C ALA A 47 2.51 -10.61 -23.35
N THR A 48 1.90 -9.77 -24.16
CA THR A 48 0.45 -9.72 -24.37
C THR A 48 -0.05 -10.73 -25.42
N LEU A 49 0.87 -11.28 -26.20
CA LEU A 49 0.62 -12.18 -27.33
C LEU A 49 0.96 -13.65 -27.03
N LYS A 50 1.39 -13.98 -25.80
CA LYS A 50 1.77 -15.35 -25.40
C LYS A 50 0.74 -16.40 -25.80
N LYS A 51 -0.57 -16.09 -25.70
CA LYS A 51 -1.67 -16.97 -26.10
C LYS A 51 -1.63 -17.43 -27.56
N TYR A 52 -0.99 -16.64 -28.44
CA TYR A 52 -0.80 -16.98 -29.85
C TYR A 52 0.48 -17.81 -30.07
N PHE A 53 1.55 -17.45 -29.33
CA PHE A 53 2.84 -18.14 -29.43
C PHE A 53 2.79 -19.57 -28.86
N ASP A 54 2.02 -19.80 -27.78
CA ASP A 54 1.84 -21.13 -27.18
C ASP A 54 0.71 -21.95 -27.82
N GLY A 55 0.02 -21.39 -28.83
CA GLY A 55 -1.03 -22.06 -29.59
C GLY A 55 -2.37 -22.20 -28.88
N ARG A 56 -2.57 -21.59 -27.70
CA ARG A 56 -3.88 -21.58 -27.01
C ARG A 56 -4.97 -20.89 -27.82
N VAL A 57 -4.60 -19.88 -28.60
CA VAL A 57 -5.49 -19.15 -29.50
C VAL A 57 -4.83 -19.03 -30.87
N VAL A 58 -5.58 -19.27 -31.92
CA VAL A 58 -5.13 -19.04 -33.30
C VAL A 58 -5.60 -17.66 -33.72
N PRO A 59 -4.70 -16.71 -34.04
CA PRO A 59 -5.08 -15.38 -34.49
C PRO A 59 -5.75 -15.45 -35.86
N GLU A 60 -6.69 -14.53 -36.13
CA GLU A 60 -7.30 -14.40 -37.48
C GLU A 60 -6.25 -14.06 -38.53
N ASN A 61 -5.31 -13.18 -38.17
CA ASN A 61 -4.15 -12.86 -39.02
C ASN A 61 -2.88 -13.20 -38.25
N PRO A 62 -1.99 -14.10 -38.78
CA PRO A 62 -0.74 -14.43 -38.10
C PRO A 62 0.30 -13.32 -38.10
N ARG A 63 0.07 -12.23 -38.83
CA ARG A 63 0.89 -11.01 -38.84
C ARG A 63 0.27 -9.99 -37.90
N ILE A 64 0.95 -9.69 -36.81
CA ILE A 64 0.48 -8.76 -35.78
C ILE A 64 1.52 -7.65 -35.60
N THR A 65 1.06 -6.42 -35.35
CA THR A 65 1.93 -5.31 -34.93
C THR A 65 1.28 -4.55 -33.80
N ASN A 66 2.07 -4.02 -32.89
CA ASN A 66 1.58 -3.19 -31.78
C ASN A 66 2.60 -2.11 -31.37
N ALA A 67 2.11 -1.16 -30.60
CA ALA A 67 2.89 -0.25 -29.78
C ALA A 67 2.48 -0.51 -28.34
N GLN A 68 3.30 -1.21 -27.57
CA GLN A 68 2.95 -1.69 -26.24
C GLN A 68 3.62 -0.87 -25.14
N LYS A 69 2.78 -0.33 -24.24
CA LYS A 69 3.24 0.23 -22.95
C LYS A 69 3.94 -0.86 -22.16
N SER A 70 5.12 -0.58 -21.62
CA SER A 70 5.93 -1.56 -20.91
C SER A 70 6.59 -0.95 -19.67
N ILE A 71 6.69 -1.73 -18.59
CA ILE A 71 7.42 -1.35 -17.38
C ILE A 71 8.52 -2.38 -17.11
N ARG A 72 9.76 -1.88 -16.90
CA ARG A 72 10.92 -2.63 -16.40
C ARG A 72 11.54 -1.87 -15.24
N THR A 73 11.81 -2.56 -14.14
CA THR A 73 12.34 -1.96 -12.91
C THR A 73 13.70 -2.50 -12.49
N ASN A 74 14.31 -3.37 -13.32
CA ASN A 74 15.62 -3.98 -13.04
C ASN A 74 16.73 -2.93 -13.00
N ASP A 75 16.61 -1.87 -13.82
CA ASP A 75 17.63 -0.83 -13.99
C ASP A 75 17.21 0.53 -13.39
N ILE A 76 16.40 0.51 -12.34
CA ILE A 76 15.83 1.73 -11.75
C ILE A 76 16.92 2.70 -11.27
N GLU A 77 18.05 2.18 -10.77
CA GLU A 77 19.20 2.94 -10.29
C GLU A 77 19.95 3.64 -11.41
N ASN A 78 19.85 3.13 -12.66
CA ASN A 78 20.47 3.69 -13.85
C ASN A 78 19.65 4.84 -14.46
N VAL A 79 18.37 4.96 -14.08
CA VAL A 79 17.49 6.04 -14.57
C VAL A 79 18.04 7.40 -14.15
N GLY A 80 18.21 8.27 -15.12
CA GLY A 80 18.78 9.61 -14.97
C GLY A 80 20.31 9.68 -15.03
N LYS A 81 21.02 8.55 -14.78
CA LYS A 81 22.48 8.45 -14.85
C LYS A 81 22.98 8.10 -16.24
N THR A 82 22.23 7.27 -16.96
CA THR A 82 22.50 6.91 -18.36
C THR A 82 21.59 7.65 -19.33
N ALA A 83 21.92 7.66 -20.60
CA ALA A 83 21.14 8.32 -21.64
C ALA A 83 19.85 7.56 -22.02
N ARG A 84 19.75 6.26 -21.71
CA ARG A 84 18.84 5.30 -22.37
C ARG A 84 17.94 4.48 -21.44
N HIS A 85 18.16 4.44 -20.11
CA HIS A 85 17.37 3.61 -19.20
C HIS A 85 16.13 4.32 -18.71
N HIS A 86 15.00 3.61 -18.75
CA HIS A 86 13.68 4.06 -18.32
C HIS A 86 12.95 2.97 -17.56
N THR A 87 12.06 3.38 -16.65
CA THR A 87 11.14 2.42 -15.99
C THR A 87 9.87 2.21 -16.80
N PHE A 88 9.39 3.22 -17.54
CA PHE A 88 8.31 3.12 -18.51
C PHE A 88 8.84 3.46 -19.89
N PHE A 89 8.51 2.63 -20.87
CA PHE A 89 8.86 2.85 -22.26
C PHE A 89 7.84 2.19 -23.19
N GLU A 90 7.82 2.63 -24.45
CA GLU A 90 7.02 2.01 -25.49
C GLU A 90 7.87 1.08 -26.35
N MET A 91 7.37 -0.14 -26.51
CA MET A 91 7.96 -1.13 -27.40
C MET A 91 7.09 -1.26 -28.64
N LEU A 92 7.66 -0.93 -29.81
CA LEU A 92 7.04 -1.11 -31.10
C LEU A 92 7.45 -2.48 -31.65
N GLY A 93 6.48 -3.34 -31.93
CA GLY A 93 6.75 -4.71 -32.32
C GLY A 93 5.99 -5.15 -33.56
N ASN A 94 6.64 -5.98 -34.39
CA ASN A 94 5.99 -6.78 -35.41
C ASN A 94 6.24 -8.26 -35.12
N PHE A 95 5.19 -9.06 -35.30
CA PHE A 95 5.14 -10.44 -34.88
C PHE A 95 4.65 -11.34 -36.01
N SER A 96 5.23 -12.54 -36.11
CA SER A 96 4.78 -13.60 -37.00
C SER A 96 4.46 -14.85 -36.17
N ILE A 97 3.24 -15.33 -36.31
CA ILE A 97 2.80 -16.58 -35.69
C ILE A 97 2.87 -17.71 -36.70
N GLY A 98 4.11 -18.12 -36.99
CA GLY A 98 4.38 -19.23 -37.87
C GLY A 98 4.12 -18.97 -39.35
N GLU A 99 4.27 -17.75 -39.83
CA GLU A 99 4.05 -17.39 -41.24
C GLU A 99 5.33 -16.91 -41.91
N TYR A 100 5.90 -15.76 -41.53
CA TYR A 100 7.20 -15.30 -42.03
C TYR A 100 8.31 -15.49 -40.99
N PHE A 101 9.56 -15.44 -41.41
CA PHE A 101 10.69 -15.67 -40.50
C PHE A 101 11.85 -14.69 -40.77
N LYS A 102 13.09 -15.12 -40.61
CA LYS A 102 14.30 -14.26 -40.61
C LYS A 102 14.43 -13.36 -41.83
N ASN A 103 14.23 -13.90 -43.07
CA ASN A 103 14.41 -13.13 -44.29
C ASN A 103 13.52 -11.89 -44.32
N GLU A 104 12.23 -12.10 -44.16
CA GLU A 104 11.24 -11.02 -44.21
C GLU A 104 11.43 -10.06 -43.03
N ALA A 105 11.68 -10.60 -41.82
CA ALA A 105 11.87 -9.78 -40.65
C ALA A 105 13.05 -8.82 -40.81
N ILE A 106 14.20 -9.32 -41.30
CA ILE A 106 15.41 -8.53 -41.49
C ILE A 106 15.23 -7.54 -42.64
N GLU A 107 14.70 -8.00 -43.79
CA GLU A 107 14.48 -7.14 -44.96
C GLU A 107 13.52 -5.98 -44.64
N TRP A 108 12.42 -6.25 -43.90
CA TRP A 108 11.44 -5.24 -43.55
C TRP A 108 11.97 -4.27 -42.49
N ALA A 109 12.75 -4.75 -41.55
CA ALA A 109 13.40 -3.87 -40.58
C ALA A 109 14.38 -2.91 -41.28
N TRP A 110 15.20 -3.43 -42.20
CA TRP A 110 16.12 -2.63 -42.99
C TRP A 110 15.41 -1.62 -43.88
N GLU A 111 14.36 -2.06 -44.59
CA GLU A 111 13.51 -1.18 -45.42
C GLU A 111 12.92 -0.04 -44.57
N PHE A 112 12.33 -0.36 -43.43
CA PHE A 112 11.74 0.66 -42.55
C PHE A 112 12.76 1.70 -42.07
N LEU A 113 13.97 1.25 -41.72
CA LEU A 113 15.01 2.16 -41.23
C LEU A 113 15.66 3.00 -42.33
N THR A 114 15.90 2.43 -43.51
CA THR A 114 16.74 3.07 -44.57
C THR A 114 15.97 3.75 -45.70
N ASP A 115 14.73 3.31 -45.97
CA ASP A 115 13.94 3.91 -47.06
C ASP A 115 13.51 5.36 -46.67
N GLN A 116 13.69 6.28 -47.63
CA GLN A 116 13.38 7.69 -47.51
C GLN A 116 11.88 7.97 -47.26
N LYS A 117 11.00 7.03 -47.65
CA LYS A 117 9.56 7.11 -47.35
C LYS A 117 9.33 6.99 -45.84
N TRP A 118 10.11 6.14 -45.17
CA TRP A 118 9.99 5.82 -43.77
C TRP A 118 11.01 6.60 -42.91
N MET A 119 11.94 5.95 -42.25
CA MET A 119 12.88 6.63 -41.33
C MET A 119 14.00 7.35 -42.04
N GLY A 120 14.51 6.79 -43.18
CA GLY A 120 15.53 7.41 -44.02
C GLY A 120 16.90 7.55 -43.35
N PHE A 121 17.29 6.55 -42.53
CA PHE A 121 18.63 6.51 -41.94
C PHE A 121 19.71 6.26 -43.00
N ASP A 122 20.88 6.82 -42.77
CA ASP A 122 22.04 6.50 -43.55
C ASP A 122 22.47 5.05 -43.25
N PRO A 123 22.47 4.13 -44.26
CA PRO A 123 22.90 2.77 -44.08
C PRO A 123 24.32 2.60 -43.53
N GLU A 124 25.21 3.58 -43.78
CA GLU A 124 26.58 3.54 -43.27
C GLU A 124 26.68 3.74 -41.74
N LEU A 125 25.68 4.28 -41.12
CA LEU A 125 25.61 4.47 -39.67
C LEU A 125 24.98 3.30 -38.92
N LEU A 126 24.53 2.25 -39.65
CA LEU A 126 23.89 1.09 -39.05
C LEU A 126 24.87 -0.09 -38.96
N SER A 127 24.89 -0.72 -37.80
CA SER A 127 25.62 -1.98 -37.53
C SER A 127 24.66 -2.99 -36.88
N VAL A 128 25.02 -4.27 -36.99
CA VAL A 128 24.15 -5.32 -36.43
C VAL A 128 24.94 -6.33 -35.61
N THR A 129 24.26 -6.97 -34.65
CA THR A 129 24.81 -8.10 -33.92
C THR A 129 24.02 -9.37 -34.25
N VAL A 130 24.68 -10.52 -34.18
CA VAL A 130 24.07 -11.84 -34.39
C VAL A 130 24.65 -12.86 -33.42
N HIS A 131 23.91 -13.90 -33.10
CA HIS A 131 24.42 -15.02 -32.31
C HIS A 131 25.53 -15.76 -33.13
N PRO A 132 26.63 -16.20 -32.49
CA PRO A 132 27.76 -16.84 -33.19
C PRO A 132 27.34 -18.03 -34.05
N GLU A 133 26.38 -18.81 -33.65
CA GLU A 133 25.89 -19.99 -34.38
C GLU A 133 24.78 -19.66 -35.39
N ASP A 134 24.23 -18.44 -35.41
CA ASP A 134 23.17 -18.03 -36.34
C ASP A 134 23.76 -17.56 -37.70
N ASN A 135 24.26 -18.51 -38.42
CA ASN A 135 24.82 -18.23 -39.76
C ASN A 135 23.76 -17.79 -40.77
N GLU A 136 22.50 -18.20 -40.58
CA GLU A 136 21.40 -17.79 -41.46
C GLU A 136 21.16 -16.27 -41.36
N ALA A 137 21.02 -15.72 -40.15
CA ALA A 137 20.90 -14.29 -39.96
C ALA A 137 22.14 -13.52 -40.46
N TYR A 138 23.35 -14.04 -40.19
CA TYR A 138 24.59 -13.45 -40.68
C TYR A 138 24.60 -13.37 -42.23
N GLU A 139 24.22 -14.43 -42.93
CA GLU A 139 24.19 -14.44 -44.40
C GLU A 139 23.15 -13.49 -44.98
N ILE A 140 21.98 -13.37 -44.33
CA ILE A 140 20.94 -12.41 -44.74
C ILE A 140 21.49 -10.97 -44.62
N TRP A 141 22.09 -10.62 -43.51
CA TRP A 141 22.68 -9.29 -43.31
C TRP A 141 23.82 -9.00 -44.30
N ASN A 142 24.73 -9.96 -44.48
CA ASN A 142 25.91 -9.75 -45.31
C ASN A 142 25.62 -9.84 -46.82
N LYS A 143 24.88 -10.90 -47.24
CA LYS A 143 24.70 -11.17 -48.69
C LYS A 143 23.44 -10.56 -49.27
N THR A 144 22.33 -10.56 -48.53
CA THR A 144 21.05 -10.05 -49.02
C THR A 144 20.92 -8.55 -48.80
N ILE A 145 21.21 -8.08 -47.60
CA ILE A 145 21.16 -6.65 -47.27
C ILE A 145 22.42 -5.92 -47.71
N GLY A 146 23.58 -6.59 -47.65
CA GLY A 146 24.88 -6.05 -48.10
C GLY A 146 25.64 -5.29 -47.01
N ILE A 147 25.39 -5.54 -45.73
CA ILE A 147 26.19 -4.97 -44.65
C ILE A 147 27.61 -5.58 -44.68
N PRO A 148 28.68 -4.76 -44.67
CA PRO A 148 30.07 -5.24 -44.60
C PRO A 148 30.31 -6.07 -43.32
N GLU A 149 31.21 -7.06 -43.43
CA GLU A 149 31.50 -8.00 -42.33
C GLU A 149 31.95 -7.29 -41.04
N GLU A 150 32.68 -6.20 -41.14
CA GLU A 150 33.18 -5.41 -40.01
C GLU A 150 32.06 -4.70 -39.23
N ARG A 151 30.84 -4.62 -39.76
CA ARG A 151 29.67 -4.05 -39.11
C ARG A 151 28.66 -5.12 -38.63
N ILE A 152 29.02 -6.40 -38.73
CA ILE A 152 28.25 -7.55 -38.24
C ILE A 152 29.00 -8.19 -37.09
N ILE A 153 28.59 -7.94 -35.84
CA ILE A 153 29.32 -8.42 -34.68
C ILE A 153 28.67 -9.71 -34.16
N ARG A 154 29.47 -10.74 -33.91
CA ARG A 154 28.98 -12.00 -33.34
C ARG A 154 29.11 -11.98 -31.83
N LEU A 155 27.97 -12.07 -31.11
CA LEU A 155 27.89 -12.02 -29.63
C LEU A 155 27.08 -13.20 -29.08
N GLU A 156 27.63 -13.89 -28.10
CA GLU A 156 26.95 -14.99 -27.39
C GLU A 156 25.65 -14.50 -26.69
N GLY A 157 25.59 -13.23 -26.32
CA GLY A 157 24.41 -12.60 -25.73
C GLY A 157 23.21 -12.47 -26.66
N ASN A 158 23.39 -12.66 -27.97
CA ASN A 158 22.30 -12.62 -28.96
C ASN A 158 21.45 -13.91 -28.96
N PHE A 159 21.08 -14.38 -27.80
CA PHE A 159 20.11 -15.45 -27.58
C PHE A 159 19.07 -15.02 -26.58
N TRP A 160 17.83 -14.93 -27.01
CA TRP A 160 16.71 -14.48 -26.17
C TRP A 160 16.05 -15.67 -25.49
N ASP A 161 15.94 -15.61 -24.17
CA ASP A 161 15.41 -16.64 -23.30
C ASP A 161 14.69 -16.00 -22.10
N ILE A 162 13.44 -16.36 -21.90
CA ILE A 162 12.60 -15.88 -20.77
C ILE A 162 12.42 -16.93 -19.68
N GLY A 163 13.18 -18.02 -19.69
CA GLY A 163 12.92 -19.22 -18.94
C GLY A 163 12.04 -20.18 -19.76
N GLU A 164 11.16 -20.95 -19.11
CA GLU A 164 10.30 -21.91 -19.81
C GLU A 164 9.46 -21.24 -20.91
N GLY A 165 9.55 -21.76 -22.13
CA GLY A 165 8.76 -21.32 -23.27
C GLY A 165 9.56 -20.97 -24.52
N PRO A 166 8.98 -20.19 -25.47
CA PRO A 166 9.60 -19.81 -26.72
C PRO A 166 10.92 -19.05 -26.50
N SER A 167 11.97 -19.47 -27.18
CA SER A 167 13.32 -18.93 -27.14
C SER A 167 14.01 -19.04 -28.48
N GLY A 168 15.13 -18.33 -28.67
CA GLY A 168 15.93 -18.43 -29.86
C GLY A 168 16.94 -17.32 -30.02
N PRO A 169 17.79 -17.42 -31.06
CA PRO A 169 18.76 -16.37 -31.39
C PRO A 169 18.03 -15.07 -31.75
N ASN A 170 18.71 -13.98 -31.55
CA ASN A 170 18.24 -12.66 -31.95
C ASN A 170 19.35 -11.89 -32.71
N THR A 171 18.94 -10.83 -33.38
CA THR A 171 19.82 -9.86 -33.99
C THR A 171 19.38 -8.46 -33.59
N GLU A 172 20.34 -7.64 -33.21
CA GLU A 172 20.09 -6.27 -32.78
C GLU A 172 20.67 -5.29 -33.80
N ILE A 173 19.96 -4.18 -33.99
CA ILE A 173 20.38 -3.13 -34.94
C ILE A 173 20.80 -1.92 -34.11
N PHE A 174 22.02 -1.44 -34.37
CA PHE A 174 22.64 -0.31 -33.66
C PHE A 174 22.82 0.86 -34.63
N TYR A 175 22.62 2.06 -34.09
CA TYR A 175 22.89 3.32 -34.76
C TYR A 175 24.17 3.96 -34.20
N ASP A 176 25.16 4.26 -35.06
CA ASP A 176 26.37 5.02 -34.70
C ASP A 176 26.03 6.50 -34.58
N ARG A 177 26.02 7.02 -33.36
CA ARG A 177 25.70 8.41 -33.01
C ARG A 177 26.86 9.36 -33.29
N GLY A 178 28.04 8.84 -33.61
CA GLY A 178 29.23 9.61 -33.89
C GLY A 178 30.27 9.63 -32.75
N PRO A 179 31.48 10.11 -33.06
CA PRO A 179 32.61 10.08 -32.15
C PRO A 179 32.41 10.97 -30.91
N GLU A 180 31.50 11.95 -30.93
CA GLU A 180 31.16 12.79 -29.79
C GLU A 180 30.54 12.01 -28.62
N TYR A 181 30.07 10.79 -28.86
CA TYR A 181 29.51 9.89 -27.84
C TYR A 181 30.50 8.80 -27.39
N GLY A 182 31.72 8.78 -27.94
CA GLY A 182 32.77 7.86 -27.57
C GLY A 182 33.77 7.70 -28.71
N ASP A 183 35.03 8.02 -28.47
CA ASP A 183 36.12 7.97 -29.47
C ASP A 183 37.43 7.37 -28.94
N ASP A 184 37.46 6.87 -27.70
CA ASP A 184 38.68 6.24 -27.15
C ASP A 184 38.88 4.85 -27.78
N PRO A 185 39.93 4.67 -28.63
CA PRO A 185 40.20 3.39 -29.25
C PRO A 185 40.68 2.29 -28.27
N ASN A 186 40.95 2.65 -27.02
CA ASN A 186 41.35 1.69 -25.98
C ASN A 186 40.15 1.28 -25.10
N ASP A 187 38.98 1.85 -25.30
CA ASP A 187 37.79 1.43 -24.60
C ASP A 187 37.34 0.04 -25.11
N PRO A 188 37.41 -1.02 -24.29
CA PRO A 188 37.07 -2.37 -24.72
C PRO A 188 35.58 -2.53 -25.02
N GLU A 189 34.75 -1.60 -24.57
CA GLU A 189 33.29 -1.63 -24.76
C GLU A 189 32.83 -0.77 -25.95
N LEU A 190 33.74 -0.07 -26.66
CA LEU A 190 33.39 0.82 -27.76
C LEU A 190 33.17 0.06 -29.07
N TYR A 191 32.14 -0.78 -29.12
CA TYR A 191 31.69 -1.51 -30.31
C TYR A 191 30.16 -1.68 -30.29
N PRO A 192 29.48 -2.00 -31.41
CA PRO A 192 28.07 -2.32 -31.44
C PRO A 192 27.76 -3.56 -30.60
N GLY A 193 26.96 -3.37 -29.52
CA GLY A 193 26.63 -4.41 -28.52
C GLY A 193 27.47 -4.35 -27.25
N GLY A 194 28.49 -3.48 -27.18
CA GLY A 194 29.18 -3.15 -25.90
C GLY A 194 28.47 -2.09 -25.10
N GLU A 195 28.88 -1.93 -23.82
CA GLU A 195 28.32 -0.94 -22.88
C GLU A 195 28.88 0.47 -23.16
N ASN A 196 28.35 1.13 -24.19
CA ASN A 196 28.77 2.47 -24.59
C ASN A 196 27.57 3.35 -24.99
N GLU A 197 27.79 4.65 -25.15
CA GLU A 197 26.78 5.63 -25.55
C GLU A 197 26.80 5.94 -27.07
N ARG A 198 27.83 5.48 -27.82
CA ARG A 198 27.98 5.76 -29.23
C ARG A 198 27.11 4.84 -30.08
N TYR A 199 27.18 3.54 -29.86
CA TYR A 199 26.41 2.56 -30.61
C TYR A 199 25.11 2.26 -29.86
N LEU A 200 24.04 2.97 -30.24
CA LEU A 200 22.74 2.84 -29.57
C LEU A 200 21.92 1.75 -30.24
N GLU A 201 21.56 0.70 -29.48
CA GLU A 201 20.60 -0.30 -29.93
C GLU A 201 19.23 0.37 -30.14
N VAL A 202 18.71 0.25 -31.38
CA VAL A 202 17.41 0.84 -31.76
C VAL A 202 16.34 -0.22 -31.96
N TRP A 203 16.71 -1.44 -32.36
CA TRP A 203 15.75 -2.51 -32.65
C TRP A 203 16.34 -3.88 -32.37
N ASN A 204 15.58 -4.78 -31.74
CA ASN A 204 15.91 -6.17 -31.53
C ASN A 204 14.91 -7.06 -32.28
N LEU A 205 15.41 -8.01 -33.12
CA LEU A 205 14.64 -8.99 -33.87
C LEU A 205 14.91 -10.38 -33.29
N VAL A 206 13.92 -10.98 -32.63
CA VAL A 206 14.02 -12.29 -31.99
C VAL A 206 13.44 -13.38 -32.90
N PHE A 207 14.16 -14.43 -33.08
CA PHE A 207 13.82 -15.59 -33.92
C PHE A 207 13.43 -16.76 -32.99
N SER A 208 12.21 -16.77 -32.52
CA SER A 208 11.68 -17.82 -31.63
C SER A 208 11.54 -19.12 -32.41
N GLN A 209 12.52 -20.00 -32.27
CA GLN A 209 12.57 -21.28 -32.97
C GLN A 209 12.71 -22.49 -32.06
N PHE A 210 12.96 -22.28 -30.77
CA PHE A 210 13.08 -23.31 -29.76
C PHE A 210 12.06 -23.12 -28.64
N ASN A 211 11.72 -24.21 -27.93
CA ASN A 211 11.06 -24.20 -26.65
C ASN A 211 12.09 -24.56 -25.58
N HIS A 212 12.27 -23.67 -24.60
CA HIS A 212 13.02 -23.96 -23.39
C HIS A 212 12.16 -24.82 -22.47
N ASN A 213 12.58 -26.07 -22.26
CA ASN A 213 11.84 -27.04 -21.45
C ASN A 213 12.17 -26.88 -19.95
N PRO A 214 11.28 -27.37 -19.03
CA PRO A 214 11.52 -27.31 -17.59
C PRO A 214 12.82 -28.00 -17.10
N ASP A 215 13.38 -28.91 -17.90
CA ASP A 215 14.63 -29.61 -17.60
C ASP A 215 15.89 -28.87 -18.10
N GLY A 216 15.72 -27.63 -18.63
CA GLY A 216 16.81 -26.81 -19.16
C GLY A 216 17.26 -27.18 -20.59
N THR A 217 16.58 -28.09 -21.27
CA THR A 217 16.87 -28.43 -22.68
C THR A 217 16.05 -27.57 -23.63
N TYR A 218 16.55 -27.46 -24.88
CA TYR A 218 15.87 -26.75 -25.96
C TYR A 218 15.40 -27.74 -27.03
N THR A 219 14.10 -27.69 -27.35
CA THR A 219 13.50 -28.47 -28.45
C THR A 219 12.95 -27.54 -29.53
N PRO A 220 13.05 -27.91 -30.84
CA PRO A 220 12.49 -27.08 -31.89
C PRO A 220 11.00 -26.85 -31.73
N LEU A 221 10.54 -25.59 -31.90
CA LEU A 221 9.12 -25.26 -31.98
C LEU A 221 8.47 -25.87 -33.23
N PRO A 222 7.19 -26.31 -33.16
CA PRO A 222 6.44 -26.78 -34.31
C PRO A 222 6.33 -25.75 -35.43
N LYS A 223 6.26 -24.48 -35.07
CA LYS A 223 6.29 -23.32 -35.96
C LYS A 223 7.28 -22.31 -35.43
N LYS A 224 8.07 -21.74 -36.34
CA LYS A 224 8.99 -20.65 -36.01
C LYS A 224 8.23 -19.33 -35.99
N ASN A 225 8.52 -18.50 -35.03
CA ASN A 225 7.82 -17.22 -34.81
C ASN A 225 8.83 -16.06 -34.86
N ILE A 226 8.32 -14.87 -35.13
CA ILE A 226 9.06 -13.62 -35.05
C ILE A 226 8.47 -12.81 -33.90
N ASP A 227 9.35 -12.31 -33.04
CA ASP A 227 9.10 -11.32 -32.01
C ASP A 227 10.11 -10.20 -32.19
N THR A 228 9.64 -8.95 -32.32
CA THR A 228 10.54 -7.82 -32.40
C THR A 228 10.22 -6.72 -31.44
N GLY A 229 11.25 -5.95 -31.04
CA GLY A 229 11.08 -4.82 -30.15
C GLY A 229 11.97 -3.65 -30.54
N MET A 230 11.33 -2.57 -31.01
CA MET A 230 11.97 -1.29 -31.28
C MET A 230 11.60 -0.31 -30.16
N GLY A 231 12.59 0.23 -29.44
CA GLY A 231 12.37 1.21 -28.39
C GLY A 231 11.99 2.58 -28.94
N LEU A 232 10.76 3.04 -28.69
CA LEU A 232 10.31 4.34 -29.21
C LEU A 232 11.19 5.50 -28.72
N GLU A 233 11.52 5.52 -27.42
CA GLU A 233 12.30 6.58 -26.80
C GLU A 233 13.72 6.66 -27.35
N ARG A 234 14.35 5.49 -27.62
CA ARG A 234 15.67 5.41 -28.26
C ARG A 234 15.60 5.90 -29.70
N MET A 235 14.62 5.43 -30.45
CA MET A 235 14.40 5.85 -31.83
C MET A 235 14.14 7.37 -31.93
N ALA A 236 13.34 7.92 -30.98
CA ALA A 236 13.06 9.35 -30.94
C ALA A 236 14.34 10.17 -30.67
N SER A 237 15.24 9.71 -29.78
CA SER A 237 16.49 10.41 -29.50
C SER A 237 17.42 10.46 -30.71
N VAL A 238 17.50 9.39 -31.50
CA VAL A 238 18.27 9.35 -32.75
C VAL A 238 17.68 10.29 -33.81
N VAL A 239 16.36 10.19 -34.02
CA VAL A 239 15.65 10.96 -35.08
C VAL A 239 15.62 12.46 -34.77
N GLN A 240 15.49 12.83 -33.52
CA GLN A 240 15.51 14.21 -33.06
C GLN A 240 16.93 14.75 -32.83
N ASN A 241 17.94 13.90 -33.01
CA ASN A 241 19.37 14.21 -32.83
C ASN A 241 19.65 14.91 -31.50
N VAL A 242 19.20 14.27 -30.39
CA VAL A 242 19.37 14.80 -29.03
C VAL A 242 20.28 13.90 -28.20
N PRO A 243 20.96 14.42 -27.15
CA PRO A 243 21.96 13.68 -26.39
C PRO A 243 21.42 12.47 -25.65
N THR A 244 20.22 12.60 -25.12
CA THR A 244 19.60 11.53 -24.32
C THR A 244 18.13 11.35 -24.69
N ASN A 245 17.55 10.22 -24.34
CA ASN A 245 16.10 10.00 -24.50
C ASN A 245 15.28 11.06 -23.75
N PHE A 246 15.81 11.61 -22.64
CA PHE A 246 15.16 12.64 -21.84
C PHE A 246 15.08 14.02 -22.52
N ASP A 247 15.87 14.23 -23.57
CA ASP A 247 15.86 15.49 -24.34
C ASP A 247 14.85 15.44 -25.49
N THR A 248 14.11 14.33 -25.65
CA THR A 248 13.08 14.16 -26.67
C THR A 248 11.76 14.85 -26.30
N ASP A 249 10.88 14.99 -27.29
CA ASP A 249 9.50 15.50 -27.11
C ASP A 249 8.65 14.66 -26.14
N LEU A 250 9.05 13.44 -25.83
CA LEU A 250 8.38 12.55 -24.89
C LEU A 250 8.66 12.91 -23.42
N PHE A 251 9.75 13.65 -23.13
CA PHE A 251 10.16 13.98 -21.75
C PHE A 251 10.33 15.48 -21.51
N ILE A 252 10.81 16.22 -22.50
CA ILE A 252 11.10 17.67 -22.35
C ILE A 252 9.92 18.47 -21.77
N PRO A 253 8.65 18.24 -22.17
CA PRO A 253 7.54 18.99 -21.57
C PRO A 253 7.39 18.75 -20.05
N ILE A 254 7.67 17.53 -19.58
CA ILE A 254 7.64 17.20 -18.14
C ILE A 254 8.80 17.88 -17.42
N ILE A 255 9.98 17.86 -18.01
CA ILE A 255 11.17 18.54 -17.47
C ILE A 255 10.92 20.04 -17.37
N ARG A 256 10.33 20.67 -18.40
CA ARG A 256 9.99 22.10 -18.39
C ARG A 256 8.96 22.47 -17.31
N ALA A 257 7.92 21.65 -17.16
CA ALA A 257 6.97 21.82 -16.06
C ALA A 257 7.64 21.68 -14.69
N THR A 258 8.61 20.76 -14.55
CA THR A 258 9.39 20.60 -13.32
C THR A 258 10.31 21.81 -13.06
N GLU A 259 10.90 22.43 -14.11
CA GLU A 259 11.64 23.69 -13.99
C GLU A 259 10.77 24.83 -13.44
N GLU A 260 9.53 24.92 -13.92
CA GLU A 260 8.58 25.95 -13.43
C GLU A 260 8.23 25.75 -11.95
N ILE A 261 8.10 24.51 -11.51
CA ILE A 261 7.80 24.15 -10.12
C ILE A 261 8.99 24.39 -9.19
N SER A 262 10.20 24.03 -9.63
CA SER A 262 11.43 24.08 -8.83
C SER A 262 12.10 25.47 -8.84
N GLY A 263 11.96 26.20 -9.93
CA GLY A 263 12.74 27.42 -10.21
C GLY A 263 14.17 27.15 -10.71
N GLU A 264 14.62 25.89 -10.75
CA GLU A 264 15.92 25.45 -11.25
C GLU A 264 15.86 25.15 -12.74
N LYS A 265 17.02 25.07 -13.41
CA LYS A 265 17.11 24.85 -14.86
C LYS A 265 17.82 23.55 -15.18
N TYR A 266 17.22 22.78 -16.08
CA TYR A 266 17.80 21.58 -16.69
C TYR A 266 18.88 21.97 -17.72
N GLY A 267 19.95 21.18 -17.78
CA GLY A 267 21.08 21.38 -18.69
C GLY A 267 22.16 22.34 -18.18
N VAL A 268 22.08 22.76 -16.92
CA VAL A 268 23.05 23.66 -16.29
C VAL A 268 24.03 22.94 -15.37
N ASN A 269 23.55 21.96 -14.60
CA ASN A 269 24.35 21.19 -13.67
C ASN A 269 24.01 19.71 -13.78
N LYS A 270 25.01 18.86 -14.06
CA LYS A 270 24.85 17.42 -14.24
C LYS A 270 24.20 16.71 -13.02
N GLU A 271 24.48 17.15 -11.80
CA GLU A 271 23.90 16.55 -10.59
C GLU A 271 22.40 16.85 -10.48
N THR A 272 21.99 18.08 -10.71
CA THR A 272 20.57 18.46 -10.71
C THR A 272 19.83 17.93 -11.93
N ASP A 273 20.50 17.75 -13.06
CA ASP A 273 19.91 17.16 -14.26
C ASP A 273 19.42 15.72 -14.04
N VAL A 274 20.12 14.95 -13.19
CA VAL A 274 19.66 13.62 -12.78
C VAL A 274 18.29 13.68 -12.10
N ALA A 275 18.07 14.67 -11.24
CA ALA A 275 16.79 14.84 -10.55
C ALA A 275 15.64 15.10 -11.55
N PHE A 276 15.83 15.99 -12.53
CA PHE A 276 14.84 16.23 -13.58
C PHE A 276 14.50 14.97 -14.39
N LYS A 277 15.52 14.20 -14.76
CA LYS A 277 15.35 12.94 -15.52
C LYS A 277 14.60 11.87 -14.71
N VAL A 278 14.98 11.68 -13.44
CA VAL A 278 14.31 10.72 -12.55
C VAL A 278 12.84 11.09 -12.35
N ILE A 279 12.55 12.37 -12.09
CA ILE A 279 11.18 12.85 -11.92
C ILE A 279 10.36 12.61 -13.20
N ALA A 280 10.90 12.95 -14.37
CA ALA A 280 10.20 12.81 -15.64
C ALA A 280 9.91 11.33 -15.98
N ASP A 281 10.85 10.42 -15.75
CA ASP A 281 10.65 8.99 -15.92
C ASP A 281 9.60 8.44 -14.97
N HIS A 282 9.77 8.72 -13.69
CA HIS A 282 8.93 8.10 -12.66
C HIS A 282 7.49 8.58 -12.70
N ILE A 283 7.24 9.86 -13.04
CA ILE A 283 5.86 10.34 -13.18
C ILE A 283 5.17 9.71 -14.38
N ARG A 284 5.86 9.47 -15.51
CA ARG A 284 5.30 8.74 -16.65
C ARG A 284 4.87 7.34 -16.21
N THR A 285 5.77 6.61 -15.54
CA THR A 285 5.52 5.25 -15.07
C THR A 285 4.33 5.18 -14.14
N VAL A 286 4.33 6.02 -13.12
CA VAL A 286 3.27 6.00 -12.10
C VAL A 286 1.93 6.46 -12.66
N ALA A 287 1.91 7.49 -13.50
CA ALA A 287 0.67 7.99 -14.09
C ALA A 287 -0.01 6.91 -14.97
N PHE A 288 0.76 6.22 -15.81
CA PHE A 288 0.22 5.14 -16.64
C PHE A 288 -0.20 3.92 -15.83
N ALA A 289 0.60 3.50 -14.85
CA ALA A 289 0.27 2.35 -14.02
C ALA A 289 -0.99 2.59 -13.16
N VAL A 290 -1.14 3.80 -12.59
CA VAL A 290 -2.36 4.19 -11.86
C VAL A 290 -3.55 4.33 -12.79
N GLY A 291 -3.36 4.89 -13.98
CA GLY A 291 -4.37 4.96 -15.04
C GLY A 291 -4.89 3.59 -15.46
N ASP A 292 -4.02 2.58 -15.45
CA ASP A 292 -4.34 1.17 -15.73
C ASP A 292 -4.85 0.40 -14.48
N GLY A 293 -5.06 1.08 -13.33
CA GLY A 293 -5.73 0.55 -12.16
C GLY A 293 -4.81 0.03 -11.04
N ALA A 294 -3.48 0.17 -11.15
CA ALA A 294 -2.58 -0.16 -10.07
C ALA A 294 -2.57 0.95 -9.00
N LEU A 295 -2.60 0.57 -7.72
CA LEU A 295 -2.54 1.53 -6.61
C LEU A 295 -1.28 1.31 -5.77
N PRO A 296 -0.68 2.40 -5.23
CA PRO A 296 0.44 2.28 -4.30
C PRO A 296 0.07 1.44 -3.07
N SER A 297 0.90 0.46 -2.73
CA SER A 297 0.70 -0.43 -1.58
C SER A 297 2.05 -0.91 -1.00
N ASN A 298 2.01 -1.74 0.04
CA ASN A 298 3.23 -2.27 0.69
C ASN A 298 3.84 -3.48 -0.03
N GLU A 299 3.11 -4.10 -0.95
CA GLU A 299 3.53 -5.35 -1.60
C GLU A 299 3.26 -5.32 -3.10
N GLY A 300 3.95 -6.18 -3.84
CA GLY A 300 3.73 -6.41 -5.25
C GLY A 300 3.84 -5.15 -6.12
N ARG A 301 2.90 -4.99 -7.04
CA ARG A 301 2.86 -3.85 -7.99
C ARG A 301 2.81 -2.50 -7.29
N GLY A 302 2.00 -2.39 -6.23
CA GLY A 302 1.84 -1.15 -5.50
C GLY A 302 3.10 -0.71 -4.77
N TYR A 303 3.93 -1.64 -4.31
CA TYR A 303 5.24 -1.33 -3.72
C TYR A 303 6.17 -0.69 -4.75
N VAL A 304 6.20 -1.19 -5.98
CA VAL A 304 6.99 -0.59 -7.07
C VAL A 304 6.58 0.87 -7.30
N LEU A 305 5.28 1.16 -7.36
CA LEU A 305 4.79 2.53 -7.53
C LEU A 305 5.19 3.44 -6.37
N ARG A 306 5.11 2.95 -5.14
CA ARG A 306 5.57 3.69 -3.96
C ARG A 306 7.06 3.96 -4.01
N ARG A 307 7.87 2.97 -4.39
CA ARG A 307 9.32 3.12 -4.56
C ARG A 307 9.65 4.22 -5.57
N LEU A 308 9.00 4.21 -6.74
CA LEU A 308 9.21 5.22 -7.79
C LEU A 308 8.82 6.62 -7.32
N LEU A 309 7.64 6.79 -6.72
CA LEU A 309 7.19 8.08 -6.18
C LEU A 309 8.14 8.61 -5.12
N ARG A 310 8.54 7.77 -4.17
CA ARG A 310 9.43 8.17 -3.07
C ARG A 310 10.83 8.51 -3.56
N ARG A 311 11.32 7.76 -4.55
CA ARG A 311 12.59 8.07 -5.21
C ARG A 311 12.53 9.44 -5.92
N ALA A 312 11.48 9.72 -6.67
CA ALA A 312 11.27 11.02 -7.31
C ALA A 312 11.19 12.17 -6.30
N VAL A 313 10.43 12.00 -5.21
CA VAL A 313 10.34 13.01 -4.12
C VAL A 313 11.70 13.27 -3.46
N ARG A 314 12.53 12.24 -3.30
CA ARG A 314 13.90 12.39 -2.81
C ARG A 314 14.74 13.27 -3.75
N TYR A 315 14.76 12.94 -5.04
CA TYR A 315 15.50 13.73 -6.03
C TYR A 315 14.97 15.16 -6.18
N ALA A 316 13.68 15.37 -5.99
CA ALA A 316 13.06 16.69 -6.02
C ALA A 316 13.64 17.65 -4.96
N LYS A 317 14.10 17.14 -3.81
CA LYS A 317 14.77 17.96 -2.80
C LYS A 317 16.08 18.55 -3.30
N GLN A 318 16.79 17.88 -4.21
CA GLN A 318 18.05 18.36 -4.80
C GLN A 318 17.82 19.57 -5.72
N ILE A 319 16.59 19.76 -6.19
CA ILE A 319 16.14 20.89 -6.99
C ILE A 319 15.12 21.78 -6.25
N ASN A 320 15.26 21.87 -4.92
CA ASN A 320 14.51 22.76 -4.03
C ASN A 320 12.99 22.52 -3.95
N ILE A 321 12.46 21.36 -4.34
CA ILE A 321 11.05 21.04 -4.19
C ILE A 321 10.84 20.28 -2.85
N ASN A 322 10.20 20.96 -1.88
CA ASN A 322 9.97 20.45 -0.52
C ASN A 322 8.48 20.27 -0.19
N ARG A 323 7.64 20.07 -1.21
CA ARG A 323 6.19 19.89 -1.08
C ARG A 323 5.71 18.79 -2.03
N PRO A 324 4.52 18.24 -1.84
CA PRO A 324 3.89 17.40 -2.87
C PRO A 324 3.75 18.18 -4.19
N PHE A 325 4.15 17.56 -5.31
CA PHE A 325 4.16 18.21 -6.63
C PHE A 325 4.00 17.26 -7.81
N MET A 326 4.34 15.98 -7.67
CA MET A 326 4.31 15.00 -8.77
C MET A 326 2.91 14.94 -9.41
N PHE A 327 1.86 15.08 -8.59
CA PHE A 327 0.48 15.12 -9.09
C PHE A 327 0.21 16.29 -10.05
N GLU A 328 0.95 17.39 -9.97
CA GLU A 328 0.82 18.55 -10.86
C GLU A 328 1.36 18.25 -12.27
N LEU A 329 2.24 17.25 -12.40
CA LEU A 329 2.82 16.83 -13.68
C LEU A 329 1.92 15.85 -14.46
N VAL A 330 0.91 15.24 -13.82
CA VAL A 330 0.02 14.26 -14.47
C VAL A 330 -0.69 14.81 -15.71
N PRO A 331 -1.24 16.04 -15.73
CA PRO A 331 -1.84 16.60 -16.94
C PRO A 331 -0.86 16.70 -18.11
N VAL A 332 0.42 17.00 -17.82
CA VAL A 332 1.47 17.09 -18.84
C VAL A 332 1.73 15.73 -19.46
N VAL A 333 1.85 14.67 -18.63
CA VAL A 333 1.98 13.29 -19.12
C VAL A 333 0.79 12.90 -19.99
N GLY A 334 -0.42 13.20 -19.53
CA GLY A 334 -1.65 12.92 -20.26
C GLY A 334 -1.69 13.61 -21.62
N GLU A 335 -1.21 14.85 -21.72
CA GLU A 335 -1.20 15.61 -22.98
C GLU A 335 -0.20 15.07 -24.01
N ILE A 336 1.04 14.73 -23.57
CA ILE A 336 2.08 14.16 -24.45
C ILE A 336 1.62 12.85 -25.09
N MET A 337 0.87 12.05 -24.36
CA MET A 337 0.53 10.68 -24.77
C MET A 337 -0.90 10.53 -25.31
N ASN A 338 -1.68 11.61 -25.32
CA ASN A 338 -3.13 11.61 -25.62
C ASN A 338 -3.49 11.03 -27.00
N ASP A 339 -2.62 11.21 -28.00
CA ASP A 339 -2.90 10.77 -29.38
C ASP A 339 -3.06 9.25 -29.51
N PHE A 340 -2.43 8.49 -28.61
CA PHE A 340 -2.44 7.04 -28.67
C PHE A 340 -2.92 6.37 -27.36
N TYR A 341 -2.72 7.02 -26.22
CA TYR A 341 -3.09 6.54 -24.90
C TYR A 341 -3.92 7.61 -24.14
N PRO A 342 -5.21 7.77 -24.46
CA PRO A 342 -6.03 8.83 -23.87
C PRO A 342 -6.37 8.61 -22.41
N GLU A 343 -6.19 7.38 -21.89
CA GLU A 343 -6.64 6.96 -20.57
C GLU A 343 -6.05 7.78 -19.41
N VAL A 344 -4.80 8.26 -19.50
CA VAL A 344 -4.21 9.12 -18.46
C VAL A 344 -4.88 10.48 -18.42
N LYS A 345 -5.15 11.05 -19.61
CA LYS A 345 -5.85 12.33 -19.71
C LYS A 345 -7.30 12.23 -19.23
N GLU A 346 -8.00 11.17 -19.62
CA GLU A 346 -9.38 10.91 -19.21
C GLU A 346 -9.52 10.71 -17.70
N LYS A 347 -8.52 10.08 -17.07
CA LYS A 347 -8.49 9.79 -15.63
C LYS A 347 -7.62 10.76 -14.83
N THR A 348 -7.27 11.91 -15.35
CA THR A 348 -6.33 12.86 -14.74
C THR A 348 -6.65 13.15 -13.27
N GLU A 349 -7.88 13.48 -12.94
CA GLU A 349 -8.27 13.79 -11.54
C GLU A 349 -8.07 12.62 -10.59
N PHE A 350 -8.37 11.41 -11.04
CA PHE A 350 -8.16 10.20 -10.25
C PHE A 350 -6.68 9.94 -10.02
N VAL A 351 -5.87 9.98 -11.09
CA VAL A 351 -4.42 9.77 -11.02
C VAL A 351 -3.76 10.80 -10.11
N GLN A 352 -4.14 12.08 -10.25
CA GLN A 352 -3.67 13.16 -9.39
C GLN A 352 -3.98 12.90 -7.91
N LYS A 353 -5.21 12.49 -7.57
CA LYS A 353 -5.61 12.20 -6.18
C LYS A 353 -4.79 11.06 -5.58
N VAL A 354 -4.57 9.98 -6.33
CA VAL A 354 -3.78 8.83 -5.88
C VAL A 354 -2.33 9.25 -5.60
N ILE A 355 -1.69 9.94 -6.55
CA ILE A 355 -0.30 10.37 -6.43
C ILE A 355 -0.14 11.38 -5.29
N LYS A 356 -0.99 12.40 -5.23
CA LYS A 356 -0.97 13.42 -4.18
C LYS A 356 -1.06 12.81 -2.79
N ASN A 357 -1.96 11.86 -2.61
CA ASN A 357 -2.18 11.21 -1.30
C ASN A 357 -0.96 10.38 -0.85
N GLU A 358 -0.28 9.68 -1.78
CA GLU A 358 0.96 8.96 -1.44
C GLU A 358 2.13 9.92 -1.18
N GLU A 359 2.23 11.02 -1.92
CA GLU A 359 3.25 12.06 -1.69
C GLU A 359 3.07 12.71 -0.31
N GLU A 360 1.84 13.13 0.04
CA GLU A 360 1.52 13.75 1.33
C GLU A 360 1.92 12.84 2.49
N ARG A 361 1.54 11.57 2.44
CA ARG A 361 1.93 10.56 3.43
C ARG A 361 3.44 10.38 3.53
N PHE A 362 4.13 10.38 2.40
CA PHE A 362 5.58 10.24 2.41
C PHE A 362 6.27 11.49 2.96
N HIS A 363 5.78 12.68 2.65
CA HIS A 363 6.30 13.93 3.21
C HIS A 363 6.16 13.98 4.74
N GLU A 364 5.07 13.48 5.31
CA GLU A 364 4.87 13.35 6.76
C GLU A 364 5.94 12.45 7.42
N THR A 365 6.29 11.34 6.78
CA THR A 365 7.23 10.34 7.34
C THR A 365 8.68 10.55 6.92
N LEU A 366 8.92 11.28 5.81
CA LEU A 366 10.26 11.45 5.23
C LEU A 366 11.21 12.21 6.15
N HIS A 367 10.73 13.26 6.82
CA HIS A 367 11.57 14.06 7.73
C HIS A 367 12.06 13.22 8.90
N ASP A 368 11.18 12.46 9.50
CA ASP A 368 11.49 11.58 10.62
C ASP A 368 12.40 10.43 10.18
N GLY A 369 12.11 9.80 9.04
CA GLY A 369 12.92 8.74 8.47
C GLY A 369 14.36 9.17 8.17
N LEU A 370 14.55 10.33 7.54
CA LEU A 370 15.87 10.90 7.26
C LEU A 370 16.63 11.27 8.53
N THR A 371 15.96 11.82 9.52
CA THR A 371 16.58 12.19 10.80
C THR A 371 17.08 10.94 11.53
N ILE A 372 16.29 9.87 11.50
CA ILE A 372 16.66 8.59 12.11
C ILE A 372 17.80 7.94 11.35
N LEU A 373 17.74 7.89 10.01
CA LEU A 373 18.79 7.33 9.17
C LEU A 373 20.13 8.05 9.40
N ALA A 374 20.14 9.37 9.42
CA ALA A 374 21.34 10.16 9.71
C ALA A 374 21.91 9.84 11.12
N SER A 375 21.02 9.66 12.10
CA SER A 375 21.41 9.23 13.46
C SER A 375 22.01 7.83 13.48
N VAL A 376 21.45 6.88 12.74
CA VAL A 376 21.93 5.51 12.61
C VAL A 376 23.29 5.49 11.92
N ILE A 377 23.43 6.18 10.79
CA ILE A 377 24.69 6.31 10.05
C ILE A 377 25.81 6.86 10.96
N LYS A 378 25.52 7.94 11.69
CA LYS A 378 26.47 8.54 12.62
C LYS A 378 26.89 7.54 13.69
N LYS A 379 25.95 6.85 14.30
CA LYS A 379 26.20 5.84 15.35
C LYS A 379 27.04 4.67 14.84
N GLU A 380 26.77 4.17 13.63
CA GLU A 380 27.54 3.07 13.05
C GLU A 380 28.97 3.52 12.66
N LYS A 381 29.12 4.73 12.09
CA LYS A 381 30.45 5.34 11.84
C LYS A 381 31.26 5.52 13.13
N GLU A 382 30.62 5.95 14.23
CA GLU A 382 31.26 6.08 15.55
C GLU A 382 31.73 4.72 16.12
N LYS A 383 31.08 3.62 15.77
CA LYS A 383 31.50 2.25 16.12
C LYS A 383 32.57 1.70 15.17
N GLY A 384 32.91 2.39 14.09
CA GLY A 384 33.83 1.94 13.05
C GLY A 384 33.21 0.89 12.12
N SER A 385 31.88 0.79 12.06
CA SER A 385 31.13 -0.05 11.12
C SER A 385 30.91 0.70 9.81
N ASP A 386 31.03 -0.01 8.69
CA ASP A 386 30.69 0.47 7.35
C ASP A 386 29.29 -0.02 6.89
N THR A 387 28.55 -0.69 7.78
CA THR A 387 27.31 -1.37 7.46
C THR A 387 26.20 -1.00 8.44
N ILE A 388 25.02 -0.63 7.92
CA ILE A 388 23.81 -0.38 8.71
C ILE A 388 23.14 -1.72 9.01
N SER A 389 22.78 -1.97 10.28
CA SER A 389 22.18 -3.22 10.71
C SER A 389 20.81 -3.48 10.07
N GLY A 390 20.50 -4.76 9.75
CA GLY A 390 19.21 -5.15 9.20
C GLY A 390 18.02 -4.76 10.09
N ALA A 391 18.19 -4.74 11.41
CA ALA A 391 17.16 -4.31 12.35
C ALA A 391 16.86 -2.80 12.25
N ASP A 392 17.86 -1.94 12.06
CA ASP A 392 17.65 -0.52 11.87
C ASP A 392 17.01 -0.23 10.50
N VAL A 393 17.42 -0.96 9.46
CA VAL A 393 16.80 -0.91 8.11
C VAL A 393 15.34 -1.34 8.18
N PHE A 394 15.05 -2.44 8.86
CA PHE A 394 13.68 -2.93 9.06
C PHE A 394 12.82 -1.91 9.82
N ARG A 395 13.36 -1.28 10.85
CA ARG A 395 12.66 -0.22 11.59
C ARG A 395 12.31 0.97 10.70
N LEU A 396 13.22 1.40 9.81
CA LEU A 396 12.97 2.44 8.83
C LEU A 396 11.86 2.04 7.86
N TYR A 397 11.87 0.79 7.41
CA TYR A 397 10.88 0.24 6.50
C TYR A 397 9.49 0.10 7.15
N ASP A 398 9.42 -0.62 8.28
CA ASP A 398 8.15 -1.01 8.92
C ASP A 398 7.45 0.16 9.62
N THR A 399 8.20 0.99 10.37
CA THR A 399 7.64 2.06 11.18
C THR A 399 7.47 3.36 10.40
N TYR A 400 8.44 3.70 9.56
CA TYR A 400 8.47 4.98 8.85
C TYR A 400 8.12 4.85 7.36
N GLY A 401 7.87 3.62 6.90
CA GLY A 401 7.59 3.36 5.49
C GLY A 401 8.70 3.80 4.54
N PHE A 402 9.95 3.80 5.01
CA PHE A 402 11.13 4.18 4.24
C PHE A 402 11.63 2.97 3.47
N PRO A 403 11.54 2.92 2.13
CA PRO A 403 11.95 1.75 1.36
C PRO A 403 13.41 1.36 1.63
N VAL A 404 13.70 0.05 1.64
CA VAL A 404 15.06 -0.45 1.89
C VAL A 404 16.04 0.07 0.86
N GLU A 405 15.63 0.12 -0.41
CA GLU A 405 16.44 0.63 -1.51
C GLU A 405 16.77 2.11 -1.36
N LEU A 406 15.84 2.88 -0.78
CA LEU A 406 16.09 4.29 -0.48
C LEU A 406 17.08 4.45 0.68
N THR A 407 17.01 3.57 1.67
CA THR A 407 18.00 3.47 2.76
C THR A 407 19.38 3.13 2.19
N GLU A 408 19.44 2.22 1.23
CA GLU A 408 20.66 1.82 0.52
C GLU A 408 21.30 2.99 -0.22
N GLU A 409 20.53 3.68 -1.06
CA GLU A 409 21.00 4.82 -1.83
C GLU A 409 21.60 5.93 -0.91
N TYR A 410 20.95 6.19 0.23
CA TYR A 410 21.49 7.14 1.23
C TYR A 410 22.73 6.61 1.94
N ALA A 411 22.76 5.30 2.22
CA ALA A 411 23.91 4.67 2.85
C ALA A 411 25.15 4.70 1.93
N GLU A 412 24.96 4.41 0.64
CA GLU A 412 26.02 4.46 -0.39
C GLU A 412 26.60 5.87 -0.56
N GLU A 413 25.73 6.91 -0.57
CA GLU A 413 26.18 8.32 -0.61
C GLU A 413 27.10 8.67 0.57
N GLU A 414 26.88 8.04 1.72
CA GLU A 414 27.67 8.18 2.93
C GLU A 414 28.83 7.17 3.06
N GLY A 415 29.06 6.35 2.01
CA GLY A 415 30.10 5.31 1.95
C GLY A 415 29.81 4.10 2.83
N MET A 416 28.55 3.81 3.10
CA MET A 416 28.10 2.68 3.92
C MET A 416 27.33 1.64 3.10
N LYS A 417 27.17 0.46 3.67
CA LYS A 417 26.37 -0.66 3.13
C LYS A 417 25.18 -0.94 4.02
N VAL A 418 24.25 -1.76 3.51
CA VAL A 418 23.07 -2.24 4.23
C VAL A 418 23.17 -3.74 4.44
N ASP A 419 22.81 -4.21 5.63
CA ASP A 419 22.70 -5.64 5.98
C ASP A 419 21.36 -6.20 5.49
N HIS A 420 21.32 -6.68 4.25
CA HIS A 420 20.14 -7.28 3.64
C HIS A 420 19.70 -8.58 4.30
N GLU A 421 20.66 -9.44 4.70
CA GLU A 421 20.33 -10.71 5.34
C GLU A 421 19.62 -10.48 6.68
N GLY A 422 20.13 -9.55 7.47
CA GLY A 422 19.50 -9.15 8.73
C GLY A 422 18.11 -8.52 8.50
N PHE A 423 17.93 -7.73 7.45
CA PHE A 423 16.63 -7.17 7.09
C PHE A 423 15.61 -8.27 6.73
N GLU A 424 16.00 -9.26 5.92
CA GLU A 424 15.09 -10.36 5.54
C GLU A 424 14.69 -11.23 6.75
N VAL A 425 15.59 -11.43 7.71
CA VAL A 425 15.29 -12.13 8.97
C VAL A 425 14.19 -11.39 9.75
N GLU A 426 14.29 -10.06 9.88
CA GLU A 426 13.28 -9.26 10.57
C GLU A 426 11.94 -9.25 9.82
N MET A 427 11.97 -9.21 8.49
CA MET A 427 10.79 -9.31 7.63
C MET A 427 10.07 -10.66 7.80
N GLU A 428 10.80 -11.77 7.86
CA GLU A 428 10.18 -13.09 8.07
C GLU A 428 9.60 -13.22 9.48
N GLN A 429 10.25 -12.70 10.50
CA GLN A 429 9.69 -12.63 11.86
C GLN A 429 8.38 -11.80 11.90
N GLN A 430 8.30 -10.72 11.14
CA GLN A 430 7.06 -9.94 11.03
C GLN A 430 5.96 -10.77 10.34
N ARG A 431 6.29 -11.46 9.25
CA ARG A 431 5.36 -12.35 8.54
C ARG A 431 4.86 -13.48 9.44
N GLU A 432 5.74 -14.08 10.24
CA GLU A 432 5.39 -15.11 11.22
C GLU A 432 4.47 -14.56 12.32
N ARG A 433 4.78 -13.37 12.86
CA ARG A 433 3.91 -12.69 13.84
C ARG A 433 2.54 -12.37 13.25
N ALA A 434 2.50 -11.93 12.01
CA ALA A 434 1.24 -11.66 11.28
C ALA A 434 0.46 -12.96 11.00
N ARG A 435 1.15 -14.07 10.72
CA ARG A 435 0.53 -15.42 10.58
C ARG A 435 0.00 -15.91 11.92
N ALA A 436 0.77 -15.79 13.01
CA ALA A 436 0.37 -16.21 14.35
C ALA A 436 -0.76 -15.35 14.95
N ALA A 437 -0.88 -14.08 14.56
CA ALA A 437 -1.97 -13.21 14.95
C ALA A 437 -3.29 -13.49 14.18
N ARG A 438 -3.21 -14.14 13.03
CA ARG A 438 -4.35 -14.77 12.37
C ARG A 438 -4.52 -16.08 13.11
N HIS A 439 -5.52 -16.17 14.00
CA HIS A 439 -5.88 -17.44 14.63
C HIS A 439 -5.85 -18.54 13.58
N ASP A 440 -5.10 -19.63 13.87
CA ASP A 440 -4.99 -20.81 13.04
C ASP A 440 -6.37 -21.25 12.55
N VAL A 441 -6.74 -20.79 11.38
CA VAL A 441 -7.45 -21.65 10.48
C VAL A 441 -6.32 -22.46 9.85
N ASP A 442 -6.18 -23.70 10.26
CA ASP A 442 -5.31 -24.69 9.67
C ASP A 442 -5.60 -24.76 8.17
N SER A 443 -5.01 -23.82 7.42
CA SER A 443 -5.12 -23.80 5.97
C SER A 443 -4.16 -24.87 5.47
N MET A 444 -4.71 -25.99 5.02
CA MET A 444 -4.02 -27.08 4.35
C MET A 444 -3.02 -27.85 5.21
N GLN A 445 -3.50 -28.60 6.17
CA GLN A 445 -2.86 -29.88 6.44
C GLN A 445 -2.80 -30.65 5.12
N VAL A 446 -1.64 -31.15 4.76
CA VAL A 446 -1.46 -32.14 3.69
C VAL A 446 -2.44 -33.26 4.01
N GLN A 447 -3.62 -33.24 3.38
CA GLN A 447 -4.66 -34.23 3.62
C GLN A 447 -4.06 -35.57 3.26
N SER A 448 -4.16 -36.50 4.19
CA SER A 448 -3.70 -37.85 4.06
C SER A 448 -4.10 -38.46 2.70
N GLY A 449 -3.22 -39.24 2.09
CA GLY A 449 -3.49 -39.91 0.79
C GLY A 449 -4.78 -40.73 0.74
N VAL A 450 -5.35 -40.99 1.90
CA VAL A 450 -6.61 -41.73 2.13
C VAL A 450 -7.84 -41.12 1.45
N LEU A 451 -7.92 -39.77 1.36
CA LEU A 451 -9.04 -39.12 0.68
C LEU A 451 -9.00 -39.29 -0.85
N ARG A 452 -7.83 -39.59 -1.44
CA ARG A 452 -7.69 -39.87 -2.88
C ARG A 452 -8.39 -41.19 -3.29
N ASP A 453 -8.53 -42.08 -2.35
CA ASP A 453 -9.13 -43.42 -2.59
C ASP A 453 -10.65 -43.39 -2.49
N VAL A 454 -11.25 -42.35 -1.92
CA VAL A 454 -12.70 -42.15 -1.84
C VAL A 454 -13.20 -41.55 -3.14
N LYS A 455 -13.80 -42.38 -4.01
CA LYS A 455 -14.24 -41.98 -5.37
C LYS A 455 -15.69 -41.49 -5.46
N VAL A 456 -16.33 -41.18 -4.34
CA VAL A 456 -17.73 -40.72 -4.33
C VAL A 456 -17.76 -39.23 -4.64
N GLU A 457 -18.56 -38.83 -5.64
CA GLU A 457 -18.89 -37.43 -5.87
C GLU A 457 -19.86 -36.96 -4.78
N SER A 458 -19.45 -35.92 -4.02
CA SER A 458 -20.31 -35.29 -2.99
C SER A 458 -21.12 -34.17 -3.63
N GLN A 459 -22.35 -34.44 -4.06
CA GLN A 459 -23.22 -33.49 -4.74
C GLN A 459 -23.77 -32.47 -3.75
N PHE A 460 -23.54 -31.18 -3.99
CA PHE A 460 -24.13 -30.09 -3.21
C PHE A 460 -25.52 -29.72 -3.75
N VAL A 461 -26.53 -29.78 -2.90
CA VAL A 461 -27.93 -29.41 -3.22
C VAL A 461 -28.46 -28.25 -2.39
N GLY A 462 -27.60 -27.65 -1.54
CA GLY A 462 -27.97 -26.68 -0.53
C GLY A 462 -28.26 -25.26 -1.08
N TYR A 463 -28.27 -25.04 -2.40
CA TYR A 463 -28.84 -23.86 -2.99
C TYR A 463 -30.37 -23.83 -2.88
N ASP A 464 -31.01 -24.97 -3.05
CA ASP A 464 -32.46 -25.10 -3.14
C ASP A 464 -33.08 -25.91 -1.98
N GLN A 465 -32.27 -26.74 -1.32
CA GLN A 465 -32.73 -27.66 -0.28
C GLN A 465 -31.91 -27.51 0.98
N LEU A 466 -32.55 -27.24 2.12
CA LEU A 466 -31.90 -27.19 3.43
C LEU A 466 -31.93 -28.53 4.20
N GLU A 467 -32.63 -29.48 3.69
CA GLU A 467 -32.77 -30.84 4.25
C GLU A 467 -32.76 -31.86 3.11
N THR A 468 -31.98 -32.94 3.26
CA THR A 468 -31.94 -34.02 2.27
C THR A 468 -31.61 -35.36 2.93
N SER A 469 -32.07 -36.44 2.32
CA SER A 469 -31.64 -37.79 2.68
C SER A 469 -30.30 -38.07 1.99
N SER A 470 -29.32 -38.52 2.76
CA SER A 470 -27.95 -38.72 2.31
C SER A 470 -27.39 -40.04 2.79
N THR A 471 -26.44 -40.60 2.04
CA THR A 471 -25.71 -41.79 2.44
C THR A 471 -24.32 -41.42 2.93
N VAL A 472 -23.89 -41.95 4.06
CA VAL A 472 -22.52 -41.78 4.58
C VAL A 472 -21.55 -42.57 3.69
N ALA A 473 -20.83 -41.89 2.83
CA ALA A 473 -19.91 -42.49 1.88
C ALA A 473 -18.58 -42.90 2.52
N ALA A 474 -18.07 -42.09 3.46
CA ALA A 474 -16.84 -42.38 4.19
C ALA A 474 -16.84 -41.68 5.56
N ILE A 475 -16.11 -42.25 6.50
CA ILE A 475 -15.82 -41.72 7.81
C ILE A 475 -14.30 -41.69 7.96
N VAL A 476 -13.74 -40.51 8.29
CA VAL A 476 -12.30 -40.31 8.46
C VAL A 476 -12.04 -39.84 9.88
N LYS A 477 -11.07 -40.45 10.55
CA LYS A 477 -10.61 -40.09 11.87
C LYS A 477 -9.07 -40.10 11.90
N ASN A 478 -8.47 -39.01 12.32
CA ASN A 478 -6.99 -38.86 12.37
C ASN A 478 -6.28 -39.23 11.06
N GLY A 479 -6.90 -38.95 9.92
CA GLY A 479 -6.34 -39.24 8.61
C GLY A 479 -6.50 -40.69 8.13
N GLU A 480 -7.29 -41.53 8.80
CA GLU A 480 -7.57 -42.92 8.43
C GLU A 480 -9.07 -43.14 8.19
N LEU A 481 -9.40 -44.00 7.20
CA LEU A 481 -10.77 -44.45 7.00
C LEU A 481 -11.17 -45.43 8.11
N ILE A 482 -12.36 -45.22 8.68
CA ILE A 482 -12.94 -46.07 9.68
C ILE A 482 -14.36 -46.50 9.29
N ASP A 483 -14.81 -47.68 9.74
CA ASP A 483 -16.14 -48.19 9.39
C ASP A 483 -17.26 -47.61 10.26
N GLN A 484 -16.92 -47.14 11.48
CA GLN A 484 -17.90 -46.62 12.44
C GLN A 484 -17.28 -45.63 13.43
N ALA A 485 -18.12 -44.73 13.94
CA ALA A 485 -17.81 -43.79 15.00
C ALA A 485 -18.91 -43.78 16.07
N SER A 486 -18.51 -43.66 17.35
CA SER A 486 -19.40 -43.75 18.51
C SER A 486 -19.68 -42.40 19.13
N ALA A 487 -20.71 -42.31 19.98
CA ALA A 487 -21.06 -41.11 20.72
C ALA A 487 -19.88 -40.53 21.49
N GLY A 488 -19.71 -39.20 21.37
CA GLY A 488 -18.61 -38.41 21.91
C GLY A 488 -17.40 -38.28 21.00
N GLU A 489 -17.34 -39.01 19.87
CA GLU A 489 -16.24 -38.92 18.93
C GLU A 489 -16.44 -37.74 17.95
N GLU A 490 -15.34 -37.10 17.59
CA GLU A 490 -15.26 -36.11 16.52
C GLU A 490 -14.61 -36.76 15.30
N VAL A 491 -15.29 -36.74 14.16
CA VAL A 491 -14.85 -37.36 12.93
C VAL A 491 -15.22 -36.50 11.71
N GLN A 492 -14.60 -36.79 10.58
CA GLN A 492 -14.93 -36.18 9.28
C GLN A 492 -15.79 -37.16 8.49
N VAL A 493 -16.86 -36.67 7.88
CA VAL A 493 -17.82 -37.47 7.12
C VAL A 493 -17.95 -36.94 5.70
N ILE A 494 -17.94 -37.84 4.73
CA ILE A 494 -18.27 -37.53 3.33
C ILE A 494 -19.66 -38.12 3.06
N LEU A 495 -20.57 -37.29 2.53
CA LEU A 495 -21.90 -37.65 2.07
C LEU A 495 -21.95 -37.74 0.54
N ASP A 496 -22.75 -38.61 -0.02
CA ASP A 496 -23.05 -38.67 -1.46
C ASP A 496 -23.79 -37.41 -1.94
N VAL A 497 -24.74 -36.91 -1.14
CA VAL A 497 -25.48 -35.68 -1.38
C VAL A 497 -25.46 -34.84 -0.10
N THR A 498 -25.24 -33.55 -0.19
CA THR A 498 -25.19 -32.65 0.98
C THR A 498 -25.93 -31.36 0.76
N PRO A 499 -26.74 -30.90 1.76
CA PRO A 499 -27.32 -29.55 1.74
C PRO A 499 -26.38 -28.51 2.39
N PHE A 500 -25.27 -28.94 3.03
CA PHE A 500 -24.35 -28.06 3.73
C PHE A 500 -23.38 -27.37 2.77
N TYR A 501 -23.33 -26.07 2.83
CA TYR A 501 -22.34 -25.26 2.11
C TYR A 501 -20.96 -25.41 2.75
N ALA A 502 -19.97 -25.76 1.96
CA ALA A 502 -18.58 -25.78 2.40
C ALA A 502 -17.97 -24.38 2.30
N GLU A 503 -17.17 -23.97 3.29
CA GLU A 503 -16.51 -22.68 3.30
C GLU A 503 -15.80 -22.39 1.97
N SER A 504 -16.20 -21.29 1.32
CA SER A 504 -15.65 -20.86 0.04
C SER A 504 -16.05 -19.43 -0.28
N GLY A 505 -15.21 -18.68 -1.03
CA GLY A 505 -15.54 -17.35 -1.53
C GLY A 505 -15.85 -16.32 -0.44
N GLY A 506 -15.30 -16.48 0.76
CA GLY A 506 -15.56 -15.64 1.92
C GLY A 506 -16.83 -15.96 2.70
N GLN A 507 -17.71 -16.84 2.22
CA GLN A 507 -18.84 -17.33 3.00
C GLN A 507 -18.41 -18.50 3.88
N ILE A 508 -18.69 -18.42 5.18
CA ILE A 508 -18.41 -19.51 6.14
C ILE A 508 -19.27 -20.73 5.85
N ALA A 509 -18.83 -21.88 6.39
CA ALA A 509 -19.56 -23.14 6.27
C ALA A 509 -20.89 -23.15 7.05
N ASP A 510 -21.80 -24.01 6.63
CA ASP A 510 -23.04 -24.25 7.37
C ASP A 510 -22.83 -25.12 8.58
N HIS A 511 -23.66 -24.89 9.56
CA HIS A 511 -23.86 -25.77 10.72
C HIS A 511 -25.19 -26.49 10.61
N GLY A 512 -25.38 -27.57 11.40
CA GLY A 512 -26.65 -28.26 11.47
C GLY A 512 -26.55 -29.62 12.08
N VAL A 513 -27.47 -30.47 11.71
CA VAL A 513 -27.56 -31.84 12.26
C VAL A 513 -27.67 -32.89 11.17
N MET A 514 -27.19 -34.08 11.48
CA MET A 514 -27.45 -35.30 10.67
C MET A 514 -28.05 -36.35 11.59
N ASP A 515 -29.28 -36.78 11.29
CA ASP A 515 -30.00 -37.79 12.06
C ASP A 515 -30.25 -39.05 11.25
N GLY A 516 -29.92 -40.18 11.80
CA GLY A 516 -30.13 -41.52 11.22
C GLY A 516 -30.76 -42.50 12.20
N ALA A 517 -31.00 -43.73 11.77
CA ALA A 517 -31.54 -44.73 12.63
C ALA A 517 -30.60 -45.03 13.80
N GLY A 518 -30.96 -44.52 15.01
CA GLY A 518 -30.18 -44.70 16.24
C GLY A 518 -28.91 -43.88 16.33
N VAL A 519 -28.74 -42.83 15.52
CA VAL A 519 -27.58 -41.94 15.57
C VAL A 519 -28.00 -40.49 15.35
N SER A 520 -27.38 -39.57 16.11
CA SER A 520 -27.52 -38.12 15.89
C SER A 520 -26.14 -37.45 15.92
N LEU A 521 -25.88 -36.63 14.96
CA LEU A 521 -24.62 -35.92 14.75
C LEU A 521 -24.85 -34.40 14.69
N PHE A 522 -23.88 -33.64 15.19
CA PHE A 522 -23.82 -32.20 15.01
C PHE A 522 -22.73 -31.85 14.00
N VAL A 523 -23.06 -31.10 12.96
CA VAL A 523 -22.13 -30.61 11.96
C VAL A 523 -21.55 -29.26 12.47
N LYS A 524 -20.25 -29.26 12.76
CA LYS A 524 -19.54 -28.06 13.26
C LYS A 524 -19.01 -27.19 12.14
N ASP A 525 -18.57 -27.83 11.06
CA ASP A 525 -17.88 -27.18 9.94
C ASP A 525 -17.94 -28.03 8.69
N VAL A 526 -17.81 -27.44 7.52
CA VAL A 526 -17.75 -28.14 6.24
C VAL A 526 -16.70 -27.50 5.35
N GLN A 527 -15.75 -28.30 4.88
CA GLN A 527 -14.66 -27.81 4.04
C GLN A 527 -14.62 -28.58 2.70
N LYS A 528 -14.00 -27.95 1.69
CA LYS A 528 -13.71 -28.60 0.42
C LYS A 528 -12.43 -29.40 0.52
N ALA A 529 -12.51 -30.72 0.25
CA ALA A 529 -11.32 -31.52 0.06
C ALA A 529 -10.63 -31.18 -1.30
N PRO A 530 -9.31 -31.47 -1.47
CA PRO A 530 -8.60 -31.21 -2.72
C PRO A 530 -9.20 -31.89 -3.95
N ASN A 531 -9.90 -33.00 -3.78
CA ASN A 531 -10.63 -33.73 -4.83
C ASN A 531 -12.05 -33.18 -5.08
N GLY A 532 -12.41 -32.03 -4.46
CA GLY A 532 -13.70 -31.37 -4.65
C GLY A 532 -14.85 -31.88 -3.79
N GLN A 533 -14.64 -32.93 -2.96
CA GLN A 533 -15.66 -33.47 -2.06
C GLN A 533 -15.93 -32.52 -0.88
N ASN A 534 -17.16 -32.61 -0.32
CA ASN A 534 -17.52 -31.86 0.88
C ASN A 534 -17.19 -32.69 2.13
N LEU A 535 -16.28 -32.18 2.95
CA LEU A 535 -15.79 -32.85 4.16
C LEU A 535 -16.44 -32.23 5.38
N HIS A 536 -17.39 -32.95 6.00
CA HIS A 536 -18.17 -32.48 7.15
C HIS A 536 -17.43 -32.81 8.45
N GLN A 537 -17.05 -31.87 9.24
CA GLN A 537 -16.57 -32.07 10.62
C GLN A 537 -17.78 -32.26 11.54
N VAL A 538 -17.91 -33.42 12.11
CA VAL A 538 -19.10 -33.78 12.93
C VAL A 538 -18.70 -34.31 14.30
N VAL A 539 -19.56 -34.02 15.27
CA VAL A 539 -19.54 -34.66 16.60
C VAL A 539 -20.69 -35.62 16.71
N VAL A 540 -20.42 -36.89 17.00
CA VAL A 540 -21.46 -37.91 17.28
C VAL A 540 -22.08 -37.59 18.63
N LYS A 541 -23.34 -37.09 18.63
CA LYS A 541 -24.04 -36.72 19.86
C LYS A 541 -24.62 -37.92 20.58
N SER A 542 -25.15 -38.89 19.82
CA SER A 542 -25.67 -40.14 20.35
C SER A 542 -25.60 -41.28 19.35
N GLY A 543 -25.51 -42.50 19.82
CA GLY A 543 -25.51 -43.71 18.97
C GLY A 543 -24.16 -44.00 18.34
N THR A 544 -24.21 -44.74 17.22
CA THR A 544 -23.03 -45.16 16.44
C THR A 544 -23.32 -44.91 14.96
N LEU A 545 -22.46 -44.07 14.34
CA LEU A 545 -22.46 -43.82 12.91
C LEU A 545 -21.73 -44.95 12.20
N LYS A 546 -22.26 -45.40 11.04
CA LYS A 546 -21.61 -46.40 10.20
C LYS A 546 -21.48 -45.94 8.76
N THR A 547 -20.47 -46.40 8.07
CA THR A 547 -20.34 -46.27 6.60
C THR A 547 -21.56 -46.93 5.90
N ASN A 548 -22.02 -46.32 4.80
CA ASN A 548 -23.23 -46.70 4.07
C ASN A 548 -24.55 -46.53 4.84
N GLN A 549 -24.55 -45.86 5.99
CA GLN A 549 -25.77 -45.54 6.74
C GLN A 549 -26.51 -44.38 6.07
N GLN A 550 -27.86 -44.49 6.00
CA GLN A 550 -28.72 -43.38 5.61
C GLN A 550 -28.89 -42.41 6.76
N VAL A 551 -28.72 -41.13 6.48
CA VAL A 551 -28.94 -40.01 7.41
C VAL A 551 -29.75 -38.92 6.74
N THR A 552 -30.55 -38.22 7.51
CA THR A 552 -31.19 -36.96 7.08
C THR A 552 -30.26 -35.83 7.49
N ALA A 553 -29.69 -35.19 6.50
CA ALA A 553 -28.79 -34.00 6.69
C ALA A 553 -29.63 -32.73 6.65
N LYS A 554 -29.57 -31.94 7.70
CA LYS A 554 -30.39 -30.72 7.87
C LYS A 554 -29.55 -29.55 8.31
N VAL A 555 -29.54 -28.48 7.50
CA VAL A 555 -28.88 -27.21 7.76
C VAL A 555 -29.66 -26.42 8.80
N ASP A 556 -28.95 -25.68 9.66
CA ASP A 556 -29.54 -24.66 10.51
C ASP A 556 -30.07 -23.49 9.63
N ALA A 557 -31.39 -23.51 9.42
CA ALA A 557 -32.09 -22.62 8.52
C ALA A 557 -31.98 -21.13 9.00
N ASP A 558 -32.05 -20.92 10.32
CA ASP A 558 -31.98 -19.56 10.89
C ASP A 558 -30.61 -18.96 10.70
N ASN A 559 -29.57 -19.76 10.87
CA ASN A 559 -28.19 -19.35 10.62
C ASN A 559 -27.95 -19.07 9.13
N ARG A 560 -28.39 -19.99 8.25
CA ARG A 560 -28.27 -19.83 6.79
C ARG A 560 -28.97 -18.55 6.29
N VAL A 561 -30.16 -18.24 6.79
CA VAL A 561 -30.89 -17.04 6.40
C VAL A 561 -30.11 -15.76 6.74
N LYS A 562 -29.41 -15.72 7.86
CA LYS A 562 -28.58 -14.58 8.23
C LYS A 562 -27.37 -14.46 7.28
N ILE A 563 -26.71 -15.58 6.97
CA ILE A 563 -25.55 -15.63 6.06
C ILE A 563 -25.92 -15.13 4.66
N ILE A 564 -27.02 -15.63 4.06
CA ILE A 564 -27.42 -15.24 2.71
C ILE A 564 -27.82 -13.78 2.59
N LYS A 565 -28.36 -13.18 3.67
CA LYS A 565 -28.62 -11.72 3.75
C LYS A 565 -27.34 -10.93 3.69
N ASN A 566 -26.37 -11.30 4.52
CA ASN A 566 -25.07 -10.65 4.57
C ASN A 566 -24.31 -10.85 3.25
N HIS A 567 -24.39 -12.02 2.63
CA HIS A 567 -23.71 -12.29 1.37
C HIS A 567 -24.25 -11.43 0.22
N THR A 568 -25.56 -11.38 0.07
CA THR A 568 -26.17 -10.52 -0.97
C THR A 568 -25.92 -9.04 -0.70
N ALA A 569 -25.95 -8.61 0.58
CA ALA A 569 -25.61 -7.26 0.96
C ALA A 569 -24.15 -6.90 0.62
N THR A 570 -23.22 -7.87 0.65
CA THR A 570 -21.81 -7.66 0.24
C THR A 570 -21.73 -7.29 -1.24
N HIS A 571 -22.49 -7.95 -2.12
CA HIS A 571 -22.56 -7.59 -3.55
C HIS A 571 -23.12 -6.17 -3.77
N LEU A 572 -24.21 -5.83 -3.04
CA LEU A 572 -24.76 -4.47 -3.11
C LEU A 572 -23.77 -3.42 -2.61
N LEU A 573 -23.06 -3.72 -1.52
CA LEU A 573 -22.01 -2.85 -0.95
C LEU A 573 -20.84 -2.67 -1.92
N HIS A 574 -20.37 -3.73 -2.55
CA HIS A 574 -19.28 -3.66 -3.53
C HIS A 574 -19.61 -2.70 -4.68
N GLN A 575 -20.80 -2.84 -5.26
CA GLN A 575 -21.23 -1.93 -6.32
C GLN A 575 -21.45 -0.49 -5.81
N ALA A 576 -22.04 -0.30 -4.63
CA ALA A 576 -22.24 1.03 -4.04
C ALA A 576 -20.90 1.75 -3.75
N LEU A 577 -19.89 0.99 -3.34
CA LEU A 577 -18.54 1.52 -3.18
C LEU A 577 -17.95 1.99 -4.51
N LYS A 578 -18.14 1.24 -5.60
CA LYS A 578 -17.74 1.67 -6.94
C LYS A 578 -18.48 2.93 -7.39
N ASP A 579 -19.77 2.98 -7.19
CA ASP A 579 -20.62 4.11 -7.59
C ASP A 579 -20.19 5.42 -6.91
N VAL A 580 -19.74 5.36 -5.64
CA VAL A 580 -19.39 6.54 -4.84
C VAL A 580 -17.89 6.87 -4.91
N LEU A 581 -17.02 5.85 -4.85
CA LEU A 581 -15.58 6.04 -4.76
C LEU A 581 -14.87 5.90 -6.10
N GLY A 582 -15.47 5.18 -7.06
CA GLY A 582 -14.94 4.96 -8.41
C GLY A 582 -14.61 3.51 -8.73
N GLU A 583 -14.37 3.24 -10.02
CA GLU A 583 -14.16 1.90 -10.59
C GLU A 583 -12.90 1.17 -10.09
N HIS A 584 -11.98 1.86 -9.44
CA HIS A 584 -10.77 1.28 -8.83
C HIS A 584 -11.06 0.42 -7.59
N VAL A 585 -12.27 0.50 -7.06
CA VAL A 585 -12.68 -0.33 -5.92
C VAL A 585 -12.82 -1.79 -6.37
N ASN A 586 -11.90 -2.63 -5.90
CA ASN A 586 -11.92 -4.06 -6.13
C ASN A 586 -11.85 -4.80 -4.80
N GLN A 587 -12.47 -5.97 -4.72
CA GLN A 587 -12.39 -6.81 -3.54
C GLN A 587 -10.96 -7.27 -3.30
N ALA A 588 -10.44 -7.04 -2.08
CA ALA A 588 -9.17 -7.56 -1.58
C ALA A 588 -9.38 -8.73 -0.61
N GLY A 589 -10.55 -8.82 0.00
CA GLY A 589 -10.95 -9.92 0.87
C GLY A 589 -12.42 -9.79 1.26
N SER A 590 -13.02 -10.89 1.68
CA SER A 590 -14.42 -10.95 2.15
C SER A 590 -14.56 -11.99 3.25
N LEU A 591 -15.45 -11.71 4.21
CA LEU A 591 -15.90 -12.68 5.20
C LEU A 591 -17.39 -12.44 5.46
N VAL A 592 -18.17 -13.49 5.29
CA VAL A 592 -19.63 -13.46 5.46
C VAL A 592 -20.02 -14.42 6.56
N GLU A 593 -20.42 -13.86 7.70
CA GLU A 593 -20.85 -14.54 8.92
C GLU A 593 -22.36 -14.29 9.18
N PRO A 594 -23.00 -15.00 10.09
CA PRO A 594 -24.41 -14.76 10.43
C PRO A 594 -24.66 -13.37 11.02
N ASP A 595 -23.72 -12.90 11.85
CA ASP A 595 -23.88 -11.69 12.63
C ASP A 595 -23.35 -10.44 11.95
N ARG A 596 -22.45 -10.62 10.96
CA ARG A 596 -21.84 -9.51 10.20
C ARG A 596 -21.30 -9.95 8.86
N LEU A 597 -21.03 -8.96 8.02
CA LEU A 597 -20.16 -9.09 6.86
C LEU A 597 -18.92 -8.22 7.03
N ARG A 598 -17.81 -8.65 6.44
CA ARG A 598 -16.57 -7.89 6.34
C ARG A 598 -16.16 -7.84 4.87
N PHE A 599 -15.89 -6.64 4.39
CA PHE A 599 -15.47 -6.42 3.03
C PHE A 599 -14.19 -5.59 3.01
N ASP A 600 -13.11 -6.18 2.53
CA ASP A 600 -11.82 -5.55 2.34
C ASP A 600 -11.67 -5.16 0.87
N PHE A 601 -11.29 -3.93 0.58
CA PHE A 601 -11.26 -3.42 -0.79
C PHE A 601 -10.13 -2.42 -1.03
N SER A 602 -9.75 -2.27 -2.30
CA SER A 602 -8.73 -1.32 -2.73
C SER A 602 -9.28 0.10 -2.72
N HIS A 603 -8.67 0.97 -1.89
CA HIS A 603 -8.92 2.41 -1.92
C HIS A 603 -7.75 3.16 -1.27
N PHE A 604 -7.37 4.28 -1.86
CA PHE A 604 -6.15 5.03 -1.53
C PHE A 604 -6.30 6.02 -0.38
N GLY A 605 -7.53 6.45 -0.03
CA GLY A 605 -7.80 7.50 0.95
C GLY A 605 -8.75 7.07 2.08
N GLN A 606 -8.92 7.93 3.06
CA GLN A 606 -9.97 7.79 4.05
C GLN A 606 -11.32 8.15 3.41
N ILE A 607 -12.33 7.31 3.66
CA ILE A 607 -13.70 7.59 3.20
C ILE A 607 -14.29 8.66 4.10
N LYS A 608 -14.90 9.66 3.51
CA LYS A 608 -15.56 10.74 4.25
C LYS A 608 -16.87 10.25 4.87
N PRO A 609 -17.29 10.83 6.00
CA PRO A 609 -18.57 10.47 6.61
C PRO A 609 -19.76 10.57 5.65
N GLU A 610 -19.78 11.60 4.79
CA GLU A 610 -20.85 11.83 3.81
C GLU A 610 -20.84 10.74 2.71
N GLU A 611 -19.67 10.25 2.32
CA GLU A 611 -19.54 9.16 1.35
C GLU A 611 -20.02 7.83 1.95
N LEU A 612 -19.69 7.55 3.24
CA LEU A 612 -20.20 6.38 3.96
C LEU A 612 -21.71 6.41 4.11
N GLU A 613 -22.28 7.57 4.44
CA GLU A 613 -23.73 7.75 4.52
C GLU A 613 -24.39 7.52 3.15
N GLN A 614 -23.78 8.02 2.09
CA GLN A 614 -24.28 7.82 0.72
C GLN A 614 -24.22 6.34 0.31
N ILE A 615 -23.13 5.62 0.60
CA ILE A 615 -22.98 4.18 0.34
C ILE A 615 -24.06 3.40 1.08
N GLU A 616 -24.22 3.63 2.39
CA GLU A 616 -25.24 2.97 3.20
C GLU A 616 -26.65 3.23 2.68
N LYS A 617 -26.93 4.47 2.28
CA LYS A 617 -28.21 4.87 1.67
C LYS A 617 -28.47 4.13 0.38
N ILE A 618 -27.50 4.08 -0.54
CA ILE A 618 -27.63 3.36 -1.83
C ILE A 618 -27.96 1.89 -1.60
N VAL A 619 -27.23 1.21 -0.71
CA VAL A 619 -27.47 -0.19 -0.40
C VAL A 619 -28.89 -0.42 0.11
N ASN A 620 -29.35 0.41 1.07
CA ASN A 620 -30.72 0.32 1.59
C ASN A 620 -31.79 0.62 0.54
N GLU A 621 -31.57 1.60 -0.34
CA GLU A 621 -32.48 1.87 -1.45
C GLU A 621 -32.62 0.67 -2.39
N LYS A 622 -31.52 -0.05 -2.68
CA LYS A 622 -31.58 -1.28 -3.49
C LYS A 622 -32.28 -2.42 -2.76
N ILE A 623 -32.14 -2.51 -1.45
CA ILE A 623 -32.87 -3.47 -0.61
C ILE A 623 -34.39 -3.19 -0.70
N TRP A 624 -34.80 -1.96 -0.53
CA TRP A 624 -36.22 -1.57 -0.51
C TRP A 624 -36.92 -1.66 -1.88
N ARG A 625 -36.14 -1.65 -2.99
CA ARG A 625 -36.68 -1.83 -4.35
C ARG A 625 -37.11 -3.25 -4.67
N ASN A 626 -36.86 -4.23 -3.80
CA ASN A 626 -37.23 -5.63 -3.98
C ASN A 626 -36.73 -6.20 -5.32
N ILE A 627 -35.45 -5.99 -5.60
CA ILE A 627 -34.81 -6.43 -6.86
C ILE A 627 -34.61 -7.95 -6.81
N GLU A 628 -34.99 -8.64 -7.89
CA GLU A 628 -34.80 -10.09 -8.05
C GLU A 628 -33.31 -10.42 -8.18
N VAL A 629 -32.88 -11.51 -7.51
CA VAL A 629 -31.54 -12.06 -7.60
C VAL A 629 -31.54 -13.26 -8.51
N ASN A 630 -31.04 -13.08 -9.72
CA ASN A 630 -31.02 -14.13 -10.75
C ASN A 630 -29.67 -14.85 -10.76
N ILE A 631 -29.73 -16.16 -10.76
CA ILE A 631 -28.54 -17.02 -10.72
C ILE A 631 -28.53 -17.89 -11.97
N SER A 632 -27.40 -17.89 -12.70
CA SER A 632 -27.24 -18.68 -13.91
C SER A 632 -25.83 -19.31 -14.00
N LEU A 633 -25.74 -20.46 -14.65
CA LEU A 633 -24.48 -21.10 -15.01
C LEU A 633 -24.13 -20.72 -16.45
N LYS A 634 -22.94 -20.22 -16.68
CA LYS A 634 -22.48 -19.74 -17.98
C LYS A 634 -21.02 -20.11 -18.25
N PRO A 635 -20.64 -20.27 -19.53
CA PRO A 635 -19.22 -20.30 -19.89
C PRO A 635 -18.51 -19.02 -19.40
N ILE A 636 -17.29 -19.16 -18.87
CA ILE A 636 -16.54 -18.03 -18.31
C ILE A 636 -16.35 -16.89 -19.33
N ALA A 637 -16.17 -17.22 -20.60
CA ALA A 637 -16.03 -16.21 -21.66
C ALA A 637 -17.32 -15.39 -21.86
N GLU A 638 -18.51 -16.04 -21.79
CA GLU A 638 -19.80 -15.36 -21.86
C GLU A 638 -20.03 -14.48 -20.64
N ALA A 639 -19.73 -15.00 -19.44
CA ALA A 639 -19.87 -14.23 -18.21
C ALA A 639 -18.99 -12.97 -18.20
N LYS A 640 -17.74 -13.08 -18.65
CA LYS A 640 -16.83 -11.93 -18.81
C LYS A 640 -17.35 -10.94 -19.88
N ALA A 641 -17.87 -11.42 -20.99
CA ALA A 641 -18.46 -10.57 -22.05
C ALA A 641 -19.71 -9.80 -21.56
N MET A 642 -20.45 -10.34 -20.59
CA MET A 642 -21.56 -9.66 -19.93
C MET A 642 -21.09 -8.59 -18.92
N GLY A 643 -19.79 -8.47 -18.64
CA GLY A 643 -19.24 -7.55 -17.63
C GLY A 643 -19.28 -8.11 -16.20
N ALA A 644 -19.39 -9.42 -16.02
CA ALA A 644 -19.40 -10.01 -14.69
C ALA A 644 -18.04 -9.79 -13.98
N MET A 645 -18.09 -9.25 -12.77
CA MET A 645 -16.92 -9.03 -11.94
C MET A 645 -16.36 -10.38 -11.48
N ALA A 646 -15.09 -10.64 -11.80
CA ALA A 646 -14.34 -11.81 -11.37
C ALA A 646 -13.35 -11.38 -10.27
N LEU A 647 -13.25 -12.17 -9.19
CA LEU A 647 -12.32 -11.89 -8.11
C LEU A 647 -10.88 -12.18 -8.54
N PHE A 648 -9.96 -11.31 -8.14
CA PHE A 648 -8.53 -11.49 -8.39
C PHE A 648 -7.99 -12.71 -7.63
N GLY A 649 -7.27 -13.60 -8.34
CA GLY A 649 -6.59 -14.75 -7.75
C GLY A 649 -7.41 -16.03 -7.63
N GLU A 650 -8.69 -16.04 -7.93
CA GLU A 650 -9.49 -17.27 -7.98
C GLU A 650 -9.32 -18.00 -9.33
N LYS A 651 -9.15 -19.34 -9.24
CA LYS A 651 -9.13 -20.21 -10.42
C LYS A 651 -10.56 -20.62 -10.74
N TYR A 652 -11.12 -20.03 -11.78
CA TYR A 652 -12.44 -20.37 -12.26
C TYR A 652 -12.40 -21.56 -13.24
N GLY A 653 -13.40 -22.43 -13.14
CA GLY A 653 -13.60 -23.48 -14.15
C GLY A 653 -14.17 -22.94 -15.47
N ASN A 654 -14.33 -23.81 -16.47
CA ASN A 654 -14.91 -23.43 -17.77
C ASN A 654 -16.36 -22.94 -17.66
N ILE A 655 -17.12 -23.45 -16.69
CA ILE A 655 -18.50 -23.03 -16.35
C ILE A 655 -18.44 -22.33 -14.99
N VAL A 656 -19.01 -21.15 -14.92
CA VAL A 656 -19.04 -20.29 -13.71
C VAL A 656 -20.48 -19.96 -13.32
N ARG A 657 -20.69 -19.78 -12.03
CA ARG A 657 -21.98 -19.33 -11.49
C ARG A 657 -21.99 -17.80 -11.44
N VAL A 658 -22.95 -17.21 -12.13
CA VAL A 658 -23.16 -15.76 -12.24
C VAL A 658 -24.33 -15.37 -11.35
N VAL A 659 -24.10 -14.45 -10.44
CA VAL A 659 -25.14 -13.87 -9.57
C VAL A 659 -25.42 -12.45 -10.05
N GLN A 660 -26.66 -12.20 -10.45
CA GLN A 660 -27.11 -10.93 -10.99
C GLN A 660 -28.22 -10.34 -10.12
N VAL A 661 -28.04 -9.12 -9.65
CA VAL A 661 -29.04 -8.38 -8.88
C VAL A 661 -29.61 -7.27 -9.77
N GLY A 662 -30.66 -7.61 -10.53
CA GLY A 662 -31.23 -6.74 -11.54
C GLY A 662 -30.17 -6.24 -12.53
N ASP A 663 -30.16 -4.92 -12.78
CA ASP A 663 -29.14 -4.25 -13.60
C ASP A 663 -28.06 -3.59 -12.73
N TYR A 664 -28.02 -3.91 -11.42
CA TYR A 664 -27.17 -3.17 -10.48
C TYR A 664 -25.87 -3.87 -10.17
N SER A 665 -25.87 -5.17 -9.90
CA SER A 665 -24.67 -5.94 -9.60
C SER A 665 -24.62 -7.22 -10.41
N LEU A 666 -23.44 -7.57 -10.93
CA LEU A 666 -23.20 -8.76 -11.72
C LEU A 666 -21.83 -9.34 -11.35
N GLU A 667 -21.82 -10.46 -10.62
CA GLU A 667 -20.58 -11.04 -10.06
C GLU A 667 -20.48 -12.54 -10.28
N LEU A 668 -19.25 -13.06 -10.40
CA LEU A 668 -18.97 -14.48 -10.34
C LEU A 668 -18.94 -14.92 -8.88
N CYS A 669 -19.93 -15.67 -8.44
CA CYS A 669 -20.05 -16.06 -7.03
C CYS A 669 -20.65 -17.47 -6.85
N GLY A 670 -19.92 -18.30 -6.07
CA GLY A 670 -20.38 -19.66 -5.68
C GLY A 670 -21.24 -19.71 -4.42
N GLY A 671 -21.45 -18.58 -3.72
CA GLY A 671 -22.14 -18.52 -2.44
C GLY A 671 -23.66 -18.59 -2.51
N CYS A 672 -24.30 -18.64 -1.35
CA CYS A 672 -25.74 -18.66 -1.22
C CYS A 672 -26.30 -17.24 -1.11
N HIS A 673 -27.42 -16.95 -1.78
CA HIS A 673 -28.02 -15.63 -1.86
C HIS A 673 -29.52 -15.64 -1.56
N VAL A 674 -30.05 -14.45 -1.23
CA VAL A 674 -31.51 -14.28 -1.09
C VAL A 674 -32.20 -14.27 -2.47
N PRO A 675 -33.48 -14.65 -2.57
CA PRO A 675 -34.21 -14.65 -3.84
C PRO A 675 -34.48 -13.22 -4.37
N ASN A 676 -34.59 -12.26 -3.48
CA ASN A 676 -34.71 -10.82 -3.80
C ASN A 676 -34.12 -9.96 -2.69
N THR A 677 -33.78 -8.72 -2.98
CA THR A 677 -33.07 -7.85 -2.07
C THR A 677 -33.89 -7.46 -0.83
N SER A 678 -35.21 -7.42 -0.88
CA SER A 678 -36.05 -7.04 0.27
C SER A 678 -35.93 -8.01 1.46
N VAL A 679 -35.55 -9.26 1.22
CA VAL A 679 -35.33 -10.28 2.27
C VAL A 679 -34.20 -9.86 3.21
N ILE A 680 -33.26 -9.05 2.76
CA ILE A 680 -32.14 -8.53 3.59
C ILE A 680 -32.69 -7.70 4.75
N GLY A 681 -33.73 -6.88 4.50
CA GLY A 681 -34.39 -6.02 5.47
C GLY A 681 -33.72 -4.68 5.62
N LEU A 682 -32.74 -4.60 6.49
CA LEU A 682 -31.97 -3.38 6.78
C LEU A 682 -30.47 -3.67 6.68
N PHE A 683 -29.70 -2.70 6.17
CA PHE A 683 -28.25 -2.71 6.13
C PHE A 683 -27.68 -1.55 6.94
N LYS A 684 -26.68 -1.79 7.76
CA LYS A 684 -25.98 -0.77 8.55
C LYS A 684 -24.48 -1.00 8.52
N ILE A 685 -23.72 0.03 8.17
CA ILE A 685 -22.25 0.03 8.32
C ILE A 685 -21.94 0.14 9.82
N ALA A 686 -21.17 -0.80 10.35
CA ALA A 686 -20.74 -0.85 11.75
C ALA A 686 -19.41 -0.15 11.96
N SER A 687 -18.45 -0.38 11.06
CA SER A 687 -17.11 0.23 11.11
C SER A 687 -16.51 0.39 9.72
N GLU A 688 -15.58 1.34 9.61
CA GLU A 688 -14.75 1.55 8.43
C GLU A 688 -13.33 1.93 8.89
N GLY A 689 -12.29 1.40 8.25
CA GLY A 689 -10.91 1.72 8.58
C GLY A 689 -9.89 1.16 7.59
N GLY A 690 -8.66 1.72 7.63
CA GLY A 690 -7.54 1.19 6.87
C GLY A 690 -6.94 -0.05 7.53
N ILE A 691 -6.63 -1.07 6.73
CA ILE A 691 -5.97 -2.31 7.20
C ILE A 691 -4.58 -2.49 6.60
N GLY A 692 -4.23 -1.65 5.66
CA GLY A 692 -2.95 -1.64 4.99
C GLY A 692 -2.87 -0.46 4.01
N ALA A 693 -1.70 -0.24 3.42
CA ALA A 693 -1.57 0.78 2.40
C ALA A 693 -2.42 0.40 1.16
N GLY A 694 -3.31 1.30 0.77
CA GLY A 694 -4.20 1.08 -0.36
C GLY A 694 -5.32 0.08 -0.14
N THR A 695 -5.53 -0.43 1.10
CA THR A 695 -6.62 -1.35 1.42
C THR A 695 -7.43 -0.86 2.62
N ARG A 696 -8.73 -0.84 2.47
CA ARG A 696 -9.67 -0.45 3.51
C ARG A 696 -10.64 -1.59 3.81
N ARG A 697 -11.21 -1.57 5.00
CA ARG A 697 -12.16 -2.55 5.50
C ARG A 697 -13.45 -1.87 5.90
N ILE A 698 -14.57 -2.41 5.45
CA ILE A 698 -15.89 -2.12 6.00
C ILE A 698 -16.42 -3.38 6.68
N GLU A 699 -16.94 -3.21 7.89
CA GLU A 699 -17.79 -4.19 8.55
C GLU A 699 -19.22 -3.65 8.58
N ALA A 700 -20.17 -4.50 8.25
CA ALA A 700 -21.58 -4.15 8.21
C ALA A 700 -22.45 -5.30 8.72
N VAL A 701 -23.68 -4.96 9.07
CA VAL A 701 -24.68 -5.88 9.61
C VAL A 701 -25.99 -5.73 8.86
N THR A 702 -26.78 -6.82 8.80
CA THR A 702 -28.09 -6.81 8.12
C THR A 702 -29.22 -7.30 9.01
N GLY A 703 -30.46 -7.03 8.59
CA GLY A 703 -31.67 -7.55 9.19
C GLY A 703 -31.78 -7.30 10.69
N GLU A 704 -31.89 -8.36 11.46
CA GLU A 704 -32.06 -8.31 12.92
C GLU A 704 -30.83 -7.70 13.63
N ALA A 705 -29.60 -8.04 13.18
CA ALA A 705 -28.38 -7.49 13.73
C ALA A 705 -28.29 -5.96 13.50
N ALA A 706 -28.70 -5.48 12.31
CA ALA A 706 -28.76 -4.04 12.02
C ALA A 706 -29.81 -3.34 12.88
N TYR A 707 -30.98 -3.94 13.05
CA TYR A 707 -32.04 -3.40 13.93
C TYR A 707 -31.56 -3.31 15.39
N LYS A 708 -30.93 -4.36 15.90
CA LYS A 708 -30.36 -4.38 17.25
C LYS A 708 -29.29 -3.28 17.42
N SER A 709 -28.36 -3.16 16.47
CA SER A 709 -27.31 -2.13 16.51
C SER A 709 -27.89 -0.72 16.59
N LEU A 710 -28.94 -0.42 15.83
CA LEU A 710 -29.62 0.88 15.90
C LEU A 710 -30.32 1.10 17.25
N ASN A 711 -31.01 0.08 17.77
CA ASN A 711 -31.68 0.19 19.07
C ASN A 711 -30.68 0.38 20.22
N ASP A 712 -29.53 -0.30 20.17
CA ASP A 712 -28.48 -0.13 21.17
C ASP A 712 -27.94 1.32 21.15
N GLN A 713 -27.72 1.91 19.96
CA GLN A 713 -27.32 3.32 19.83
C GLN A 713 -28.38 4.28 20.37
N VAL A 714 -29.66 4.03 20.04
CA VAL A 714 -30.77 4.81 20.57
C VAL A 714 -30.89 4.65 22.09
N GLY A 715 -30.64 3.45 22.59
CA GLY A 715 -30.62 3.16 24.06
C GLY A 715 -29.53 3.96 24.77
N LEU A 716 -28.31 3.97 24.27
CA LEU A 716 -27.19 4.78 24.77
C LEU A 716 -27.52 6.27 24.76
N LEU A 717 -28.17 6.76 23.71
CA LEU A 717 -28.59 8.16 23.61
C LEU A 717 -29.63 8.52 24.67
N LYS A 718 -30.60 7.64 24.91
CA LYS A 718 -31.60 7.81 25.99
C LYS A 718 -30.95 7.81 27.37
N GLU A 719 -30.04 6.85 27.62
CA GLU A 719 -29.31 6.80 28.90
C GLU A 719 -28.47 8.06 29.14
N ALA A 720 -27.79 8.56 28.12
CA ALA A 720 -27.03 9.81 28.18
C ALA A 720 -27.95 11.00 28.47
N ALA A 721 -29.11 11.06 27.80
CA ALA A 721 -30.13 12.10 28.07
C ALA A 721 -30.64 12.06 29.51
N ASP A 722 -30.95 10.89 30.05
CA ASP A 722 -31.41 10.70 31.41
C ASP A 722 -30.37 11.15 32.44
N LYS A 723 -29.09 10.77 32.24
CA LYS A 723 -27.98 11.23 33.09
C LYS A 723 -27.81 12.75 33.09
N LEU A 724 -28.03 13.37 31.94
CA LEU A 724 -27.95 14.82 31.76
C LEU A 724 -29.25 15.55 32.15
N LYS A 725 -30.27 14.80 32.55
CA LYS A 725 -31.64 15.34 32.84
C LYS A 725 -32.15 16.20 31.66
N SER A 726 -32.02 15.68 30.48
CA SER A 726 -32.38 16.34 29.21
C SER A 726 -33.19 15.40 28.32
N ASN A 727 -33.83 15.92 27.27
CA ASN A 727 -34.37 15.06 26.20
C ASN A 727 -33.25 14.63 25.25
N PRO A 728 -33.39 13.48 24.59
CA PRO A 728 -32.39 13.02 23.57
C PRO A 728 -32.09 14.07 22.49
N LYS A 729 -33.05 14.87 22.10
CA LYS A 729 -32.87 15.94 21.09
C LYS A 729 -32.01 17.12 21.58
N ASP A 730 -32.00 17.33 22.92
CA ASP A 730 -31.37 18.50 23.54
C ASP A 730 -30.00 18.16 24.18
N ILE A 731 -29.51 16.92 24.02
CA ILE A 731 -28.27 16.45 24.67
C ILE A 731 -27.10 17.38 24.38
N VAL A 732 -26.87 17.71 23.07
CA VAL A 732 -25.74 18.53 22.64
C VAL A 732 -25.81 19.92 23.31
N THR A 733 -26.99 20.56 23.27
CA THR A 733 -27.21 21.86 23.91
C THR A 733 -26.96 21.79 25.42
N ARG A 734 -27.38 20.68 26.09
CA ARG A 734 -27.16 20.51 27.52
C ARG A 734 -25.68 20.29 27.87
N ILE A 735 -24.94 19.56 27.03
CA ILE A 735 -23.48 19.39 27.16
C ILE A 735 -22.79 20.75 27.02
N ASP A 736 -23.13 21.55 26.01
CA ASP A 736 -22.55 22.88 25.81
C ASP A 736 -22.80 23.80 27.00
N SER A 737 -24.04 23.75 27.58
CA SER A 737 -24.39 24.48 28.81
C SER A 737 -23.54 24.04 30.00
N LEU A 738 -23.40 22.73 30.23
CA LEU A 738 -22.57 22.17 31.29
C LEU A 738 -21.09 22.54 31.15
N MET A 739 -20.55 22.49 29.93
CA MET A 739 -19.17 22.91 29.66
C MET A 739 -18.98 24.40 29.97
N SER A 740 -19.95 25.23 29.63
CA SER A 740 -19.94 26.66 29.94
C SER A 740 -20.03 26.92 31.42
N GLU A 741 -20.94 26.25 32.16
CA GLU A 741 -21.09 26.30 33.62
C GLU A 741 -19.79 25.86 34.30
N MET A 742 -19.16 24.76 33.85
CA MET A 742 -17.90 24.26 34.40
C MET A 742 -16.77 25.29 34.24
N LYS A 743 -16.67 25.91 33.06
CA LYS A 743 -15.66 26.96 32.79
C LYS A 743 -15.90 28.21 33.65
N GLN A 744 -17.16 28.57 33.87
CA GLN A 744 -17.51 29.68 34.77
C GLN A 744 -17.13 29.37 36.22
N LEU A 745 -17.50 28.17 36.72
CA LEU A 745 -17.17 27.73 38.06
C LEU A 745 -15.68 27.65 38.31
N GLN A 746 -14.92 27.21 37.30
CA GLN A 746 -13.45 27.21 37.37
C GLN A 746 -12.90 28.62 37.55
N ARG A 747 -13.38 29.60 36.76
CA ARG A 747 -12.99 31.01 36.91
C ARG A 747 -13.39 31.62 38.25
N GLU A 748 -14.59 31.29 38.74
CA GLU A 748 -15.04 31.74 40.06
C GLU A 748 -14.18 31.15 41.18
N ASN A 749 -13.79 29.86 41.06
CA ASN A 749 -12.92 29.21 42.02
C ASN A 749 -11.51 29.84 42.03
N GLU A 750 -10.94 30.12 40.85
CA GLU A 750 -9.66 30.85 40.71
C GLU A 750 -9.78 32.27 41.34
N SER A 751 -10.87 32.98 41.08
CA SER A 751 -11.12 34.32 41.63
C SER A 751 -11.27 34.29 43.16
N LEU A 752 -11.98 33.28 43.68
CA LEU A 752 -12.14 33.13 45.13
C LEU A 752 -10.83 32.74 45.81
N ALA A 753 -10.04 31.86 45.19
CA ALA A 753 -8.71 31.50 45.68
C ALA A 753 -7.77 32.73 45.72
N ALA A 754 -7.82 33.57 44.69
CA ALA A 754 -7.05 34.82 44.64
C ALA A 754 -7.50 35.81 45.72
N LYS A 755 -8.83 35.95 45.98
CA LYS A 755 -9.34 36.81 47.06
C LYS A 755 -8.94 36.32 48.44
N LEU A 756 -9.00 34.99 48.68
CA LEU A 756 -8.52 34.42 49.95
C LEU A 756 -7.03 34.69 50.14
N GLY A 757 -6.21 34.49 49.14
CA GLY A 757 -4.77 34.81 49.19
C GLY A 757 -4.50 36.28 49.50
N ASN A 758 -5.29 37.20 48.92
CA ASN A 758 -5.14 38.64 49.22
C ASN A 758 -5.52 39.02 50.66
N ILE A 759 -6.55 38.38 51.22
CA ILE A 759 -6.96 38.58 52.62
C ILE A 759 -5.90 38.03 53.58
N GLU A 760 -5.36 36.83 53.31
CA GLU A 760 -4.25 36.25 54.08
C GLU A 760 -3.04 37.15 54.03
N ALA A 761 -2.62 37.63 52.87
CA ALA A 761 -1.51 38.53 52.70
C ALA A 761 -1.68 39.84 53.51
N GLY A 762 -2.93 40.36 53.54
CA GLY A 762 -3.26 41.53 54.34
C GLY A 762 -3.04 41.32 55.85
N ASN A 763 -3.46 40.15 56.37
CA ASN A 763 -3.26 39.77 57.77
C ASN A 763 -1.80 39.48 58.12
N LEU A 764 -0.99 39.06 57.13
CA LEU A 764 0.44 38.74 57.32
C LEU A 764 1.31 39.97 57.41
N VAL A 765 0.93 41.09 56.78
CA VAL A 765 1.63 42.35 56.88
C VAL A 765 1.77 42.80 58.33
N SER A 766 0.75 42.61 59.18
CA SER A 766 0.75 42.96 60.62
C SER A 766 1.71 42.11 61.45
N GLN A 767 2.19 40.98 60.95
CA GLN A 767 3.15 40.10 61.61
C GLN A 767 4.62 40.45 61.33
N ALA A 768 4.86 41.43 60.48
CA ALA A 768 6.20 41.88 60.19
C ALA A 768 6.80 42.48 61.45
N LYS A 769 8.05 42.16 61.73
CA LYS A 769 8.85 42.64 62.87
C LYS A 769 10.02 43.50 62.38
N GLU A 770 10.38 44.48 63.16
CA GLU A 770 11.60 45.27 62.94
C GLU A 770 12.74 44.67 63.74
N ILE A 771 13.84 44.28 63.08
CA ILE A 771 15.02 43.66 63.65
C ILE A 771 16.23 44.41 63.17
N ASP A 772 16.95 45.04 64.09
CA ASP A 772 18.14 45.88 63.76
C ASP A 772 17.93 46.89 62.62
N GLY A 773 16.73 47.47 62.56
CA GLY A 773 16.36 48.45 61.54
C GLY A 773 16.00 47.86 60.18
N VAL A 774 15.71 46.57 60.12
CA VAL A 774 15.27 45.84 58.95
C VAL A 774 13.89 45.24 59.23
N THR A 775 12.93 45.44 58.33
CA THR A 775 11.63 44.76 58.38
C THR A 775 11.80 43.32 57.97
N VAL A 776 11.39 42.38 58.82
CA VAL A 776 11.46 40.95 58.60
C VAL A 776 10.07 40.32 58.74
N LEU A 777 9.69 39.56 57.74
CA LEU A 777 8.46 38.75 57.79
C LEU A 777 8.82 37.27 57.52
N ALA A 778 8.75 36.40 58.51
CA ALA A 778 8.97 34.96 58.37
C ALA A 778 7.76 34.23 58.91
N VAL A 779 6.91 33.74 58.03
CA VAL A 779 5.58 33.19 58.41
C VAL A 779 5.25 31.94 57.64
N LYS A 780 4.48 31.07 58.31
CA LYS A 780 3.85 29.92 57.68
C LYS A 780 2.52 30.33 57.04
N VAL A 781 2.32 29.98 55.82
CA VAL A 781 1.12 30.28 55.03
C VAL A 781 0.48 29.05 54.48
N GLN A 782 -0.82 29.16 54.11
CA GLN A 782 -1.52 28.11 53.42
C GLN A 782 -1.44 28.37 51.91
N ALA A 783 -0.50 27.73 51.27
CA ALA A 783 -0.37 27.78 49.79
C ALA A 783 -0.34 26.37 49.22
N ALA A 784 -1.14 26.16 48.19
CA ALA A 784 -1.28 24.84 47.58
C ALA A 784 -0.01 24.43 46.76
N ASP A 785 0.67 25.43 46.15
CA ASP A 785 1.85 25.17 45.33
C ASP A 785 2.86 26.34 45.39
N MET A 786 3.99 26.17 44.74
CA MET A 786 5.06 27.16 44.69
C MET A 786 4.68 28.46 43.95
N ASN A 787 3.76 28.39 42.99
CA ASN A 787 3.28 29.58 42.25
C ASN A 787 2.44 30.46 43.15
N ASN A 788 1.55 29.87 43.95
CA ASN A 788 0.79 30.60 44.95
C ASN A 788 1.68 31.28 45.99
N LEU A 789 2.70 30.56 46.50
CA LEU A 789 3.71 31.15 47.41
C LEU A 789 4.46 32.34 46.78
N ARG A 790 4.79 32.24 45.49
CA ARG A 790 5.48 33.30 44.76
C ARG A 790 4.62 34.55 44.63
N ASN A 791 3.38 34.38 44.23
CA ASN A 791 2.44 35.50 44.09
C ASN A 791 2.21 36.21 45.46
N MET A 792 2.08 35.41 46.54
CA MET A 792 1.98 35.99 47.91
C MET A 792 3.27 36.73 48.30
N ALA A 793 4.44 36.20 47.98
CA ALA A 793 5.72 36.85 48.29
C ALA A 793 5.89 38.18 47.53
N ASP A 794 5.51 38.24 46.25
CA ASP A 794 5.56 39.45 45.44
C ASP A 794 4.59 40.53 45.99
N ASP A 795 3.34 40.14 46.35
CA ASP A 795 2.35 41.05 46.94
C ASP A 795 2.77 41.58 48.31
N LEU A 796 3.30 40.73 49.21
CA LEU A 796 3.81 41.14 50.51
C LEU A 796 5.04 42.02 50.40
N ARG A 797 5.96 41.75 49.47
CA ARG A 797 7.13 42.60 49.19
C ARG A 797 6.71 43.98 48.74
N GLN A 798 5.69 44.10 47.90
CA GLN A 798 5.15 45.36 47.43
C GLN A 798 4.49 46.17 48.55
N LYS A 799 3.77 45.49 49.46
CA LYS A 799 3.06 46.12 50.60
C LYS A 799 4.00 46.56 51.71
N LEU A 800 5.05 45.80 52.01
CA LEU A 800 5.99 46.07 53.09
C LEU A 800 7.16 46.99 52.69
N GLY A 801 7.40 47.18 51.42
CA GLY A 801 8.51 48.03 50.90
C GLY A 801 9.88 47.39 51.15
N SER A 802 10.70 47.94 52.06
CA SER A 802 12.00 47.40 52.44
C SER A 802 11.84 46.21 53.37
N VAL A 803 12.08 44.97 52.91
CA VAL A 803 11.76 43.75 53.69
C VAL A 803 12.66 42.56 53.31
N ILE A 804 12.95 41.76 54.33
CA ILE A 804 13.39 40.38 54.22
C ILE A 804 12.17 39.49 54.48
N LEU A 805 11.74 38.75 53.45
CA LEU A 805 10.55 37.95 53.48
C LEU A 805 10.91 36.48 53.35
N VAL A 806 10.35 35.62 54.22
CA VAL A 806 10.39 34.16 54.10
C VAL A 806 8.97 33.58 54.32
N LEU A 807 8.42 32.98 53.30
CA LEU A 807 7.15 32.25 53.42
C LEU A 807 7.41 30.75 53.31
N GLY A 808 6.75 30.02 54.19
CA GLY A 808 6.79 28.58 54.18
C GLY A 808 5.37 27.98 54.15
N SER A 809 5.12 26.99 53.32
CA SER A 809 3.90 26.21 53.32
C SER A 809 4.20 24.72 53.46
N ALA A 810 3.30 23.98 54.11
CA ALA A 810 3.34 22.55 54.23
C ALA A 810 2.07 21.96 53.59
N HIS A 811 2.26 21.15 52.55
CA HIS A 811 1.16 20.48 51.83
C HIS A 811 1.61 19.09 51.42
N GLU A 812 0.76 18.08 51.64
CA GLU A 812 0.98 16.67 51.29
C GLU A 812 2.34 16.11 51.76
N GLY A 813 2.77 16.50 52.99
CA GLY A 813 4.02 15.99 53.53
C GLY A 813 5.29 16.63 53.00
N LYS A 814 5.16 17.67 52.16
CA LYS A 814 6.28 18.46 51.61
C LYS A 814 6.25 19.88 52.11
N VAL A 815 7.40 20.47 52.26
CA VAL A 815 7.59 21.88 52.59
C VAL A 815 7.99 22.64 51.34
N ASN A 816 7.29 23.73 51.02
CA ASN A 816 7.66 24.71 50.03
C ASN A 816 8.10 25.98 50.70
N LEU A 817 9.19 26.55 50.32
CA LEU A 817 9.81 27.75 50.89
C LEU A 817 10.16 28.76 49.81
N ILE A 818 9.88 30.02 50.10
CA ILE A 818 10.33 31.14 49.26
C ILE A 818 10.90 32.24 50.17
N ALA A 819 12.05 32.78 49.74
CA ALA A 819 12.63 33.99 50.37
C ALA A 819 12.74 35.11 49.34
N ALA A 820 12.43 36.31 49.75
CA ALA A 820 12.64 37.52 48.97
C ALA A 820 13.31 38.59 49.84
N VAL A 821 14.26 39.32 49.21
CA VAL A 821 15.01 40.40 49.82
C VAL A 821 14.96 41.60 48.87
N THR A 822 14.64 42.76 49.38
CA THR A 822 14.54 44.00 48.59
C THR A 822 15.92 44.53 48.26
N LYS A 823 16.04 45.30 47.17
CA LYS A 823 17.31 45.72 46.59
C LYS A 823 18.18 46.51 47.55
N ASP A 824 17.58 47.40 48.31
CA ASP A 824 18.22 48.20 49.33
C ASP A 824 18.86 47.37 50.46
N LEU A 825 18.29 46.22 50.77
CA LEU A 825 18.82 45.28 51.77
C LEU A 825 19.85 44.32 51.15
N ILE A 826 19.76 44.04 49.87
CA ILE A 826 20.83 43.31 49.13
C ILE A 826 22.12 44.12 49.15
N ASP A 827 22.04 45.43 48.92
CA ASP A 827 23.18 46.36 48.97
C ASP A 827 23.81 46.42 50.39
N LYS A 828 23.05 46.05 51.46
CA LYS A 828 23.55 45.90 52.85
C LYS A 828 24.13 44.51 53.18
N GLY A 829 24.16 43.58 52.20
CA GLY A 829 24.78 42.27 52.36
C GLY A 829 23.80 41.12 52.56
N TYR A 830 22.46 41.38 52.64
CA TYR A 830 21.47 40.33 52.77
C TYR A 830 21.21 39.62 51.42
N HIS A 831 21.01 38.32 51.43
CA HIS A 831 20.93 37.51 50.21
C HIS A 831 19.88 36.43 50.34
N ALA A 832 18.79 36.48 49.57
CA ALA A 832 17.70 35.49 49.63
C ALA A 832 18.15 34.07 49.39
N GLY A 833 19.06 33.80 48.46
CA GLY A 833 19.61 32.48 48.18
C GLY A 833 20.41 31.87 49.35
N LYS A 834 21.15 32.69 50.12
CA LYS A 834 21.87 32.23 51.31
C LYS A 834 20.88 31.95 52.45
N LEU A 835 19.94 32.84 52.70
CA LEU A 835 18.93 32.70 53.72
C LEU A 835 18.07 31.43 53.47
N ILE A 836 17.52 31.24 52.28
CA ILE A 836 16.62 30.12 52.00
C ILE A 836 17.30 28.79 52.13
N LYS A 837 18.61 28.73 51.79
CA LYS A 837 19.40 27.49 51.94
C LYS A 837 19.51 27.05 53.38
N GLU A 838 19.76 27.99 54.30
CA GLU A 838 19.83 27.71 55.71
C GLU A 838 18.48 27.29 56.30
N VAL A 839 17.40 27.98 55.91
CA VAL A 839 16.04 27.66 56.34
C VAL A 839 15.65 26.28 55.82
N ALA A 840 15.91 25.97 54.52
CA ALA A 840 15.56 24.69 53.91
C ALA A 840 16.34 23.51 54.53
N THR A 841 17.61 23.69 54.84
CA THR A 841 18.41 22.66 55.53
C THR A 841 17.80 22.23 56.84
N ARG A 842 17.18 23.15 57.62
CA ARG A 842 16.45 22.87 58.86
C ARG A 842 15.15 22.07 58.65
N CYS A 843 14.58 22.18 57.48
CA CYS A 843 13.40 21.41 57.07
C CYS A 843 13.76 20.12 56.32
N GLY A 844 15.00 19.64 56.42
CA GLY A 844 15.44 18.41 55.73
C GLY A 844 15.44 18.52 54.21
N GLY A 845 15.71 19.72 53.69
CA GLY A 845 15.69 19.98 52.26
C GLY A 845 16.84 20.84 51.76
N GLY A 846 16.65 21.43 50.60
CA GLY A 846 17.66 22.30 49.98
C GLY A 846 17.03 23.18 48.91
N GLY A 847 17.74 24.21 48.53
CA GLY A 847 17.34 25.16 47.53
C GLY A 847 18.33 26.27 47.35
N GLY A 848 18.00 27.29 46.62
CA GLY A 848 18.82 28.43 46.38
C GLY A 848 18.17 29.35 45.32
N GLY A 849 18.88 30.37 44.90
CA GLY A 849 18.38 31.31 43.93
C GLY A 849 19.16 32.59 43.87
N ARG A 850 18.55 33.58 43.30
CA ARG A 850 19.13 34.90 43.17
C ARG A 850 19.15 35.67 44.48
N PRO A 851 19.95 36.76 44.60
CA PRO A 851 19.99 37.61 45.79
C PRO A 851 18.60 38.19 46.17
N ASP A 852 17.79 38.53 45.17
CA ASP A 852 16.47 39.16 45.32
C ASP A 852 15.35 38.18 45.62
N MET A 853 15.42 36.93 45.09
CA MET A 853 14.40 35.90 45.31
C MET A 853 14.99 34.51 45.15
N ALA A 854 14.65 33.62 46.06
CA ALA A 854 15.11 32.23 46.04
C ALA A 854 14.02 31.26 46.54
N GLN A 855 14.06 30.02 46.06
CA GLN A 855 13.06 28.98 46.34
C GLN A 855 13.75 27.73 46.87
N ALA A 856 13.06 27.01 47.74
CA ALA A 856 13.57 25.76 48.29
C ALA A 856 12.41 24.80 48.63
N GLY A 857 12.74 23.53 48.80
CA GLY A 857 11.83 22.52 49.27
C GLY A 857 12.42 21.79 50.49
N GLY A 858 11.52 21.23 51.34
CA GLY A 858 11.90 20.42 52.52
C GLY A 858 11.02 19.18 52.65
N LYS A 859 11.47 18.21 53.46
CA LYS A 859 10.78 16.94 53.70
C LYS A 859 10.18 16.83 55.08
N ASP A 860 10.49 17.77 55.99
CA ASP A 860 10.12 17.75 57.39
C ASP A 860 9.12 18.90 57.72
N PRO A 861 7.81 18.77 57.49
CA PRO A 861 6.81 19.80 57.78
C PRO A 861 6.74 20.24 59.23
N GLU A 862 7.05 19.34 60.17
CA GLU A 862 7.03 19.62 61.62
C GLU A 862 8.11 20.60 62.07
N LYS A 863 9.18 20.72 61.26
CA LYS A 863 10.27 21.63 61.55
C LYS A 863 10.10 23.01 60.93
N LEU A 864 9.04 23.25 60.15
CA LEU A 864 8.83 24.47 59.41
C LEU A 864 8.77 25.70 60.33
N ASP A 865 8.04 25.61 61.42
CA ASP A 865 7.89 26.75 62.37
C ASP A 865 9.21 27.12 63.02
N SER A 866 10.02 26.14 63.44
CA SER A 866 11.37 26.40 63.99
C SER A 866 12.33 26.94 62.92
N ALA A 867 12.22 26.52 61.70
CA ALA A 867 13.05 27.01 60.60
C ALA A 867 12.70 28.46 60.23
N LEU A 868 11.42 28.84 60.32
CA LEU A 868 11.00 30.24 60.14
C LEU A 868 11.44 31.15 61.28
N GLN A 869 11.43 30.67 62.55
CA GLN A 869 11.95 31.42 63.70
C GLN A 869 13.44 31.73 63.55
N PHE A 870 14.23 30.84 62.96
CA PHE A 870 15.64 31.05 62.73
C PHE A 870 15.93 32.25 61.83
N VAL A 871 15.02 32.69 61.00
CA VAL A 871 15.21 33.86 60.11
C VAL A 871 15.52 35.11 60.92
N GLU A 872 14.93 35.28 62.08
CA GLU A 872 15.26 36.42 62.98
C GLU A 872 16.71 36.38 63.49
N GLU A 873 17.20 35.20 63.87
CA GLU A 873 18.57 34.99 64.26
C GLU A 873 19.58 35.21 63.12
N TRP A 874 19.20 34.76 61.93
CA TRP A 874 20.04 34.92 60.73
C TRP A 874 20.19 36.39 60.38
N VAL A 875 19.12 37.19 60.44
CA VAL A 875 19.19 38.63 60.15
C VAL A 875 20.08 39.34 61.11
N LYS A 876 20.15 38.97 62.40
CA LYS A 876 21.05 39.54 63.40
C LYS A 876 22.53 39.14 63.20
N SER A 877 22.80 38.07 62.45
CA SER A 877 24.12 37.54 62.21
C SER A 877 24.83 38.08 60.96
N VAL A 878 24.08 38.76 60.10
CA VAL A 878 24.62 39.39 58.89
C VAL A 878 24.83 40.93 59.08
#